data_e476187016ab065bfd5f62ff6c516628
#
_entry.id   e476187016ab065bfd5f62ff6c516628
#
_cell.length_a   1.000
_cell.length_b   1.000
_cell.length_c   1.000
_cell.angle_alpha   90.00
_cell.angle_beta   90.00
_cell.angle_gamma   90.00
#
_symmetry.space_group_name_H-M   'P 1'
#
loop_
_entity.id
_entity.type
_entity.pdbx_description
1 polymer ?
#
loop_
_entity_poly.entity_id
_entity_poly.type
_entity_poly.pdbx_seq_one_letter_code
_entity_poly.pdbx_strand_id
1 'polypeptide(L)'
;AIFYLKTFWKPSITTSDAHEVKEVGTKACWIKADLTFEGLKQILAEPERVSYDVPEILERIRKNPYKFIKGLQINRTSTATMPEKWFDNIDIPLNPGLVAVIGNKGSGKSALTDIVALCADTAIQNWSFLTPSKFRMAKPYNRSKQTEASIEWFDRSHSAIKTLDMPSDTTQPERVKYIPQNFLETLCTTEDDNQFESELKKIIFQYLEPAKRYGQNDLDSIINYLTKENTASCIGIQDMISKINKDIIEKEAMLDPEYKKKLANDLTFKQEQLSNAQTSKPKEVQKPSVEDNPEAQRSKLKIEQLQDECRKLELNIQSARDSREKLILLIQDITVSKDKLIRLTMNIESEKNELKSLYAGIGLNIDDVLAIKFNKELIDCCIGKLSEQLSYIEQNLNETKEGSLVYVYKKTLEQLEIAKEKLSAPELEYQKYLKDKQEWEKMIEDIIGTPDKNDTIKFLQARIEYIERNLQMDLDEQKELRKQYVTELMLKKHEVLDIYNNLFAPIFKFIKEYKDDLKDYPIEFDASFAIRNFADRFFDFISQQASGSYCGKEQGALRIKENVESVKEDKIESFVHFACIVNDDLSKDKRDNQNSIRQIDSQLKKGHSKQELYDFIYGMDYVMPFFQLKMNGKPLSSLSPGERGALLLLLYLFIDMDDKPLIIDQPEENLDNESVFKYLVHFIKAAKKKRQIIMVTHNPNLAVVCDADQIIQMKIDKLHGNEVTYESGAIENPKINKIIVDILEGTYPAFHNRDCKYFDKSLIKYDTKAS
;
A
#
# COMPACT_ATOMS: atom_id res chain seq x y z
N ALA A 1 50.01 14.70 26.33
CA ALA A 1 49.28 15.50 27.35
C ALA A 1 47.79 15.54 27.10
N ILE A 2 47.31 15.54 25.83
CA ILE A 2 45.88 15.61 25.48
C ILE A 2 45.15 14.26 25.78
N PHE A 3 45.85 13.14 25.76
CA PHE A 3 45.26 11.80 26.04
C PHE A 3 44.96 11.56 27.53
N TYR A 4 45.67 12.23 28.42
CA TYR A 4 45.46 12.10 29.88
C TYR A 4 44.34 13.01 30.40
N LEU A 5 43.94 14.03 29.65
CA LEU A 5 42.88 14.99 30.04
C LEU A 5 41.47 14.44 29.78
N LYS A 6 41.30 13.42 28.94
CA LYS A 6 39.96 12.85 28.67
C LYS A 6 39.41 11.98 29.83
N THR A 7 40.26 11.53 30.75
CA THR A 7 39.85 10.67 31.88
C THR A 7 39.49 11.43 33.16
N PHE A 8 39.78 12.73 33.27
CA PHE A 8 39.45 13.54 34.41
C PHE A 8 39.09 14.97 33.95
N TRP A 9 37.98 15.09 33.28
CA TRP A 9 37.43 16.41 32.95
C TRP A 9 37.00 17.09 34.25
N LYS A 10 37.79 18.05 34.73
CA LYS A 10 37.37 18.93 35.84
C LYS A 10 36.71 20.17 35.23
N PRO A 11 35.57 20.61 35.78
CA PRO A 11 34.94 21.84 35.32
C PRO A 11 35.90 23.01 35.61
N SER A 12 36.04 23.90 34.64
CA SER A 12 36.78 25.13 34.79
C SER A 12 35.78 26.26 35.14
N ILE A 13 36.05 27.04 36.13
CA ILE A 13 35.23 28.20 36.52
C ILE A 13 36.01 29.46 36.16
N THR A 14 35.36 30.37 35.43
CA THR A 14 35.95 31.69 35.12
C THR A 14 35.54 32.70 36.15
N THR A 15 36.52 33.39 36.68
CA THR A 15 36.34 34.50 37.65
C THR A 15 36.98 35.77 37.12
N SER A 16 36.60 36.94 37.66
CA SER A 16 37.10 38.22 37.19
C SER A 16 38.55 38.51 37.60
N ASP A 17 39.16 37.76 38.51
CA ASP A 17 40.50 38.06 39.06
C ASP A 17 40.65 39.54 39.42
N ALA A 18 39.66 40.04 40.15
CA ALA A 18 39.49 41.47 40.40
C ALA A 18 40.45 41.99 41.53
N HIS A 19 41.25 42.96 41.19
CA HIS A 19 42.07 43.67 42.13
C HIS A 19 41.42 45.01 42.60
N GLU A 20 40.43 45.49 41.88
CA GLU A 20 39.61 46.67 42.20
C GLU A 20 38.12 46.32 42.14
N VAL A 21 37.30 47.04 42.93
CA VAL A 21 35.84 46.77 42.97
C VAL A 21 35.16 46.91 41.63
N LYS A 22 35.63 47.77 40.74
CA LYS A 22 35.09 47.89 39.34
C LYS A 22 35.34 46.70 38.46
N GLU A 23 36.27 45.79 38.80
CA GLU A 23 36.63 44.61 38.05
C GLU A 23 35.82 43.39 38.49
N VAL A 24 35.13 43.47 39.63
CA VAL A 24 34.27 42.38 40.12
C VAL A 24 33.13 42.14 39.14
N GLY A 25 32.99 40.90 38.69
CA GLY A 25 31.96 40.50 37.77
C GLY A 25 32.22 40.80 36.27
N THR A 26 33.43 41.29 35.90
CA THR A 26 33.83 41.52 34.50
C THR A 26 33.99 40.21 33.73
N LYS A 27 34.30 39.12 34.42
CA LYS A 27 34.29 37.75 33.87
C LYS A 27 33.37 36.90 34.72
N ALA A 28 32.53 36.13 34.08
CA ALA A 28 31.56 35.24 34.73
C ALA A 28 31.38 33.97 33.91
N CYS A 29 30.92 32.92 34.52
CA CYS A 29 30.39 31.74 33.88
C CYS A 29 28.99 31.42 34.43
N TRP A 30 28.23 30.68 33.70
CA TRP A 30 26.93 30.19 34.13
C TRP A 30 27.09 28.83 34.79
N ILE A 31 26.45 28.64 35.94
CA ILE A 31 26.42 27.35 36.64
C ILE A 31 24.97 26.95 36.85
N LYS A 32 24.62 25.75 36.42
CA LYS A 32 23.32 25.14 36.62
C LYS A 32 23.31 24.47 38.01
N ALA A 33 22.87 25.17 39.04
CA ALA A 33 22.83 24.61 40.39
C ALA A 33 21.96 25.49 41.32
N ASP A 34 21.53 24.95 42.47
CA ASP A 34 21.02 25.72 43.57
C ASP A 34 22.14 26.65 44.12
N LEU A 35 21.76 27.80 44.65
CA LEU A 35 22.68 28.76 45.27
C LEU A 35 23.19 28.28 46.63
N THR A 36 23.79 27.08 46.63
CA THR A 36 24.33 26.42 47.82
C THR A 36 25.71 25.85 47.52
N PHE A 37 26.48 25.54 48.58
CA PHE A 37 27.78 24.90 48.41
C PHE A 37 27.63 23.48 47.82
N GLU A 38 26.57 22.75 48.16
CA GLU A 38 26.28 21.42 47.57
C GLU A 38 25.96 21.56 46.08
N GLY A 39 25.25 22.61 45.66
CA GLY A 39 25.03 22.91 44.23
C GLY A 39 26.33 23.17 43.49
N LEU A 40 27.26 23.95 44.09
CA LEU A 40 28.58 24.15 43.51
C LEU A 40 29.39 22.85 43.41
N LYS A 41 29.32 21.98 44.41
CA LYS A 41 29.98 20.66 44.38
C LYS A 41 29.47 19.72 43.28
N GLN A 42 28.19 19.86 42.87
CA GLN A 42 27.58 19.01 41.86
C GLN A 42 28.27 19.14 40.50
N ILE A 43 28.91 20.29 40.18
CA ILE A 43 29.67 20.46 38.95
C ILE A 43 30.86 19.49 38.83
N LEU A 44 31.33 18.89 39.93
CA LEU A 44 32.38 17.89 39.91
C LEU A 44 31.88 16.53 39.39
N ALA A 45 30.61 16.24 39.63
CA ALA A 45 29.95 15.01 39.12
C ALA A 45 29.44 15.20 37.68
N GLU A 46 28.92 16.43 37.40
CA GLU A 46 28.34 16.79 36.08
C GLU A 46 29.02 18.08 35.55
N PRO A 47 30.20 17.98 34.91
CA PRO A 47 30.96 19.15 34.40
C PRO A 47 30.17 19.98 33.36
N GLU A 48 29.22 19.37 32.67
CA GLU A 48 28.34 20.03 31.68
C GLU A 48 27.41 21.09 32.31
N ARG A 49 27.32 21.14 33.64
CA ARG A 49 26.56 22.19 34.36
C ARG A 49 27.23 23.56 34.31
N VAL A 50 28.47 23.67 33.80
CA VAL A 50 29.21 24.94 33.64
C VAL A 50 29.17 25.36 32.17
N SER A 51 28.73 26.59 31.90
CA SER A 51 28.73 27.21 30.59
C SER A 51 29.42 28.56 30.61
N TYR A 52 30.24 28.86 29.61
CA TYR A 52 30.91 30.17 29.48
C TYR A 52 30.06 31.19 28.76
N ASP A 53 29.27 30.70 27.78
CA ASP A 53 28.29 31.49 27.05
C ASP A 53 26.91 31.37 27.70
N VAL A 54 25.93 32.13 27.20
CA VAL A 54 24.53 31.99 27.61
C VAL A 54 24.07 30.56 27.39
N PRO A 55 23.61 29.86 28.44
CA PRO A 55 23.15 28.48 28.27
C PRO A 55 22.09 28.32 27.16
N GLU A 56 22.22 27.31 26.34
CA GLU A 56 21.34 27.07 25.20
C GLU A 56 19.86 27.03 25.59
N ILE A 57 19.54 26.50 26.76
CA ILE A 57 18.17 26.44 27.28
C ILE A 57 17.57 27.88 27.44
N LEU A 58 18.36 28.85 27.90
CA LEU A 58 17.89 30.21 28.04
C LEU A 58 17.68 30.91 26.71
N GLU A 59 18.52 30.62 25.72
CA GLU A 59 18.32 31.11 24.35
C GLU A 59 17.07 30.52 23.71
N ARG A 60 16.80 29.22 23.91
CA ARG A 60 15.62 28.53 23.40
C ARG A 60 14.35 29.10 24.01
N ILE A 61 14.34 29.35 25.33
CA ILE A 61 13.19 30.00 25.99
C ILE A 61 12.98 31.42 25.42
N ARG A 62 14.04 32.18 25.20
CA ARG A 62 13.93 33.55 24.61
C ARG A 62 13.34 33.51 23.19
N LYS A 63 13.73 32.52 22.38
CA LYS A 63 13.25 32.35 20.98
C LYS A 63 11.82 31.81 20.91
N ASN A 64 11.47 30.85 21.77
CA ASN A 64 10.20 30.13 21.72
C ASN A 64 9.56 29.96 23.11
N PRO A 65 9.23 31.03 23.82
CA PRO A 65 8.73 30.94 25.21
C PRO A 65 7.39 30.19 25.32
N TYR A 66 6.59 30.18 24.27
CA TYR A 66 5.32 29.45 24.17
C TYR A 66 5.47 27.91 24.07
N LYS A 67 6.68 27.39 23.91
CA LYS A 67 7.01 25.96 23.91
C LYS A 67 7.46 25.43 25.29
N PHE A 68 7.39 26.21 26.33
CA PHE A 68 7.78 25.80 27.66
C PHE A 68 6.69 26.12 28.67
N ILE A 69 6.29 25.12 29.45
CA ILE A 69 5.33 25.25 30.54
C ILE A 69 6.10 25.80 31.74
N LYS A 70 5.65 26.92 32.29
CA LYS A 70 6.25 27.60 33.43
C LYS A 70 5.68 27.12 34.76
N GLY A 71 4.40 26.79 34.80
CA GLY A 71 3.75 26.36 36.03
C GLY A 71 2.38 25.73 35.81
N LEU A 72 1.91 25.04 36.83
CA LEU A 72 0.61 24.39 36.91
C LEU A 72 -0.12 24.87 38.15
N GLN A 73 -1.36 25.33 37.99
CA GLN A 73 -2.25 25.69 39.08
C GLN A 73 -3.44 24.75 39.11
N ILE A 74 -3.77 24.18 40.29
CA ILE A 74 -4.92 23.34 40.50
C ILE A 74 -5.64 23.81 41.74
N ASN A 75 -6.93 24.04 41.63
CA ASN A 75 -7.77 24.55 42.71
C ASN A 75 -9.10 23.81 42.77
N ARG A 76 -9.75 23.88 43.90
CA ARG A 76 -11.16 23.55 44.00
C ARG A 76 -11.98 24.67 43.38
N THR A 77 -13.06 24.33 42.71
CA THR A 77 -14.00 25.35 42.23
C THR A 77 -14.64 26.09 43.39
N SER A 78 -15.03 27.32 43.21
CA SER A 78 -15.69 28.16 44.26
C SER A 78 -17.02 27.52 44.75
N THR A 79 -17.61 26.61 43.97
CA THR A 79 -18.86 25.92 44.30
C THR A 79 -18.63 24.49 44.81
N ALA A 80 -17.42 24.11 45.15
CA ALA A 80 -17.08 22.76 45.57
C ALA A 80 -17.71 22.42 46.89
N THR A 81 -18.37 21.26 46.93
CA THR A 81 -19.07 20.69 48.11
C THR A 81 -18.48 19.38 48.59
N MET A 82 -17.50 18.81 47.85
CA MET A 82 -16.83 17.59 48.23
C MET A 82 -16.06 17.76 49.56
N PRO A 83 -16.16 16.78 50.48
CA PRO A 83 -15.44 16.88 51.77
C PRO A 83 -13.95 16.63 51.67
N GLU A 84 -13.54 15.92 50.61
CA GLU A 84 -12.13 15.63 50.36
C GLU A 84 -11.39 16.88 49.82
N LYS A 85 -10.16 17.07 50.24
CA LYS A 85 -9.35 18.20 49.82
C LYS A 85 -8.73 18.05 48.43
N TRP A 86 -8.21 16.86 48.14
CA TRP A 86 -7.48 16.53 46.88
C TRP A 86 -6.47 17.63 46.51
N PHE A 87 -6.57 18.15 45.32
CA PHE A 87 -5.70 19.17 44.74
C PHE A 87 -6.24 20.57 45.07
N ASP A 88 -6.17 20.96 46.32
CA ASP A 88 -6.63 22.30 46.76
C ASP A 88 -5.43 23.25 46.93
N ASN A 89 -5.45 24.38 46.21
CA ASN A 89 -4.40 25.41 46.25
C ASN A 89 -3.00 24.86 45.89
N ILE A 90 -2.91 24.13 44.82
CA ILE A 90 -1.64 23.63 44.26
C ILE A 90 -1.13 24.64 43.23
N ASP A 91 0.10 25.14 43.42
CA ASP A 91 0.80 26.02 42.47
C ASP A 91 2.24 25.54 42.29
N ILE A 92 2.48 24.76 41.25
CA ILE A 92 3.75 24.07 41.00
C ILE A 92 4.52 24.80 39.90
N PRO A 93 5.65 25.45 40.20
CA PRO A 93 6.56 25.94 39.19
C PRO A 93 7.24 24.75 38.47
N LEU A 94 7.39 24.83 37.14
CA LEU A 94 8.00 23.81 36.30
C LEU A 94 9.28 24.32 35.66
N ASN A 95 10.36 23.56 35.80
CA ASN A 95 11.63 23.87 35.17
C ASN A 95 11.53 23.62 33.63
N PRO A 96 12.12 24.46 32.79
CA PRO A 96 12.10 24.30 31.33
C PRO A 96 12.96 23.15 30.80
N GLY A 97 13.76 22.50 31.65
CA GLY A 97 14.54 21.30 31.31
C GLY A 97 13.80 20.00 31.62
N LEU A 98 14.48 19.09 32.34
CA LEU A 98 13.92 17.79 32.76
C LEU A 98 13.31 17.92 34.16
N VAL A 99 12.00 17.68 34.25
CA VAL A 99 11.26 17.59 35.52
C VAL A 99 10.94 16.12 35.81
N ALA A 100 11.43 15.58 36.92
CA ALA A 100 11.10 14.23 37.37
C ALA A 100 10.12 14.27 38.53
N VAL A 101 8.95 13.66 38.35
CA VAL A 101 7.89 13.54 39.34
C VAL A 101 8.00 12.18 40.01
N ILE A 102 8.31 12.21 41.33
CA ILE A 102 8.52 11.00 42.13
C ILE A 102 7.52 10.93 43.29
N GLY A 103 7.41 9.77 43.93
CA GLY A 103 6.54 9.54 45.07
C GLY A 103 6.07 8.09 45.18
N ASN A 104 5.45 7.75 46.30
CA ASN A 104 4.95 6.39 46.53
C ASN A 104 3.80 6.04 45.59
N LYS A 105 3.48 4.73 45.45
CA LYS A 105 2.35 4.27 44.63
C LYS A 105 1.04 4.90 45.17
N GLY A 106 0.28 5.54 44.28
CA GLY A 106 -0.97 6.21 44.62
C GLY A 106 -0.82 7.59 45.24
N SER A 107 0.36 8.26 45.13
CA SER A 107 0.61 9.61 45.66
C SER A 107 0.14 10.74 44.73
N GLY A 108 -0.44 10.46 43.57
CA GLY A 108 -0.95 11.47 42.64
C GLY A 108 0.00 11.85 41.50
N LYS A 109 1.08 11.09 41.26
CA LYS A 109 2.04 11.38 40.17
C LYS A 109 1.38 11.38 38.77
N SER A 110 0.70 10.28 38.42
CA SER A 110 -0.01 10.18 37.13
C SER A 110 -1.19 11.14 37.05
N ALA A 111 -1.72 11.60 38.19
CA ALA A 111 -2.73 12.65 38.19
C ALA A 111 -2.13 14.00 37.74
N LEU A 112 -0.92 14.31 38.17
CA LEU A 112 -0.24 15.52 37.76
C LEU A 112 -0.01 15.56 36.24
N THR A 113 0.50 14.47 35.67
CA THR A 113 0.75 14.39 34.21
C THR A 113 -0.55 14.44 33.40
N ASP A 114 -1.61 13.72 33.82
CA ASP A 114 -2.92 13.79 33.18
C ASP A 114 -3.48 15.21 33.18
N ILE A 115 -3.35 15.94 34.31
CA ILE A 115 -3.89 17.29 34.45
C ILE A 115 -3.10 18.29 33.57
N VAL A 116 -1.77 18.22 33.55
CA VAL A 116 -0.95 19.06 32.65
C VAL A 116 -1.32 18.78 31.18
N ALA A 117 -1.44 17.52 30.81
CA ALA A 117 -1.80 17.12 29.47
C ALA A 117 -3.21 17.61 29.07
N LEU A 118 -4.20 17.49 29.98
CA LEU A 118 -5.55 18.01 29.77
C LEU A 118 -5.57 19.53 29.54
N CYS A 119 -4.84 20.27 30.38
CA CYS A 119 -4.77 21.73 30.27
C CYS A 119 -4.04 22.21 29.02
N ALA A 120 -3.17 21.38 28.45
CA ALA A 120 -2.43 21.64 27.22
C ALA A 120 -3.09 21.09 25.95
N ASP A 121 -4.33 20.61 26.02
CA ASP A 121 -5.11 20.11 24.89
C ASP A 121 -4.42 18.97 24.09
N THR A 122 -3.89 17.98 24.82
CA THR A 122 -3.29 16.80 24.14
C THR A 122 -4.30 16.06 23.28
N ALA A 123 -3.85 15.53 22.16
CA ALA A 123 -4.66 14.68 21.28
C ALA A 123 -4.94 13.29 21.91
N ILE A 124 -4.04 12.79 22.76
CA ILE A 124 -4.18 11.48 23.40
C ILE A 124 -5.09 11.62 24.63
N GLN A 125 -6.22 10.91 24.65
CA GLN A 125 -7.20 10.91 25.73
C GLN A 125 -7.21 9.62 26.54
N ASN A 126 -6.15 8.86 26.50
CA ASN A 126 -6.00 7.63 27.31
C ASN A 126 -5.43 8.00 28.70
N TRP A 127 -6.32 8.39 29.61
CA TRP A 127 -5.95 8.88 30.92
C TRP A 127 -5.62 7.75 31.90
N SER A 128 -4.59 7.94 32.74
CA SER A 128 -4.26 7.01 33.83
C SER A 128 -5.06 7.27 35.10
N PHE A 129 -5.37 8.54 35.39
CA PHE A 129 -6.11 9.00 36.58
C PHE A 129 -7.48 9.60 36.25
N LEU A 130 -7.57 10.42 35.20
CA LEU A 130 -8.81 11.09 34.80
C LEU A 130 -9.78 10.14 34.06
N THR A 131 -10.08 8.99 34.67
CA THR A 131 -10.99 7.97 34.11
C THR A 131 -12.34 7.97 34.83
N PRO A 132 -13.42 7.48 34.16
CA PRO A 132 -14.76 7.31 34.78
C PRO A 132 -14.77 6.37 36.00
N SER A 133 -13.81 5.46 36.07
CA SER A 133 -13.67 4.51 37.19
C SER A 133 -12.85 5.06 38.37
N LYS A 134 -12.17 6.22 38.17
CA LYS A 134 -11.34 6.84 39.21
C LYS A 134 -11.83 8.27 39.51
N PHE A 135 -11.10 9.31 39.13
CA PHE A 135 -11.38 10.68 39.54
C PHE A 135 -12.62 11.29 38.86
N ARG A 136 -12.92 10.87 37.61
CA ARG A 136 -14.14 11.28 36.90
C ARG A 136 -15.38 10.48 37.25
N MET A 137 -15.36 9.70 38.36
CA MET A 137 -16.52 8.98 38.85
C MET A 137 -17.62 9.98 39.28
N ALA A 138 -18.84 9.78 38.76
CA ALA A 138 -19.94 10.71 38.97
C ALA A 138 -20.46 10.71 40.46
N LYS A 139 -20.35 9.58 41.16
CA LYS A 139 -20.79 9.44 42.55
C LYS A 139 -19.62 9.05 43.46
N PRO A 140 -19.59 9.47 44.74
CA PRO A 140 -20.63 10.27 45.41
C PRO A 140 -20.61 11.77 45.13
N TYR A 141 -19.45 12.39 44.75
CA TYR A 141 -19.32 13.85 44.73
C TYR A 141 -18.96 14.46 43.37
N ASN A 142 -18.79 13.67 42.34
CA ASN A 142 -18.29 14.13 41.02
C ASN A 142 -17.05 15.06 41.16
N ARG A 143 -15.95 14.53 41.68
CA ARG A 143 -14.73 15.25 42.06
C ARG A 143 -14.14 16.07 40.91
N SER A 144 -14.20 15.52 39.72
CA SER A 144 -13.61 16.17 38.52
C SER A 144 -14.30 17.48 38.14
N LYS A 145 -15.63 17.62 38.39
CA LYS A 145 -16.37 18.86 38.17
C LYS A 145 -16.09 19.93 39.25
N GLN A 146 -15.58 19.49 40.38
CA GLN A 146 -15.32 20.36 41.52
C GLN A 146 -13.84 20.72 41.69
N THR A 147 -13.02 20.32 40.68
CA THR A 147 -11.60 20.65 40.62
C THR A 147 -11.32 21.26 39.26
N GLU A 148 -10.61 22.38 39.26
CA GLU A 148 -10.21 23.10 38.06
C GLU A 148 -8.69 23.28 38.01
N ALA A 149 -8.15 23.38 36.81
CA ALA A 149 -6.73 23.55 36.60
C ALA A 149 -6.42 24.45 35.38
N SER A 150 -5.25 25.08 35.43
CA SER A 150 -4.68 25.83 34.33
C SER A 150 -3.16 25.73 34.32
N ILE A 151 -2.54 25.92 33.18
CA ILE A 151 -1.09 26.02 33.01
C ILE A 151 -0.68 27.41 32.58
N GLU A 152 0.46 27.90 33.09
CA GLU A 152 1.15 29.11 32.65
C GLU A 152 2.32 28.72 31.75
N TRP A 153 2.48 29.42 30.64
CA TRP A 153 3.62 29.28 29.73
C TRP A 153 4.68 30.33 29.98
N PHE A 154 5.92 30.15 29.54
CA PHE A 154 6.98 31.12 29.71
C PHE A 154 6.74 32.45 28.95
N ASP A 155 5.86 32.50 27.97
CA ASP A 155 5.37 33.72 27.31
C ASP A 155 4.33 34.48 28.15
N ARG A 156 4.04 34.00 29.36
CA ARG A 156 3.01 34.48 30.29
C ARG A 156 1.57 34.28 29.82
N SER A 157 1.36 33.53 28.75
CA SER A 157 0.01 33.08 28.40
C SER A 157 -0.45 31.98 29.36
N HIS A 158 -1.76 31.92 29.59
CA HIS A 158 -2.38 30.88 30.39
C HIS A 158 -3.28 30.04 29.51
N SER A 159 -3.39 28.74 29.81
CA SER A 159 -4.47 27.93 29.26
C SER A 159 -5.82 28.43 29.78
N ALA A 160 -6.91 28.12 29.12
CA ALA A 160 -8.23 28.27 29.72
C ALA A 160 -8.28 27.46 31.04
N ILE A 161 -8.97 28.00 32.06
CA ILE A 161 -9.26 27.24 33.26
C ILE A 161 -10.23 26.14 32.88
N LYS A 162 -9.84 24.88 33.11
CA LYS A 162 -10.64 23.70 32.81
C LYS A 162 -11.03 22.94 34.05
N THR A 163 -12.29 22.57 34.18
CA THR A 163 -12.66 21.54 35.13
C THR A 163 -12.16 20.18 34.66
N LEU A 164 -11.77 19.29 35.58
CA LEU A 164 -11.09 18.03 35.21
C LEU A 164 -12.01 16.99 34.57
N ASP A 165 -13.31 17.26 34.45
CA ASP A 165 -14.25 16.44 33.68
C ASP A 165 -14.35 16.84 32.21
N MET A 166 -13.85 18.01 31.83
CA MET A 166 -13.84 18.46 30.46
C MET A 166 -12.95 17.57 29.57
N PRO A 167 -13.31 17.34 28.30
CA PRO A 167 -12.42 16.73 27.35
C PRO A 167 -11.31 17.71 26.90
N SER A 168 -10.23 17.20 26.33
CA SER A 168 -9.29 18.03 25.59
C SER A 168 -9.97 18.63 24.36
N ASP A 169 -9.60 19.85 24.00
CA ASP A 169 -10.08 20.50 22.78
C ASP A 169 -9.23 20.04 21.59
N THR A 170 -9.73 19.03 20.87
CA THR A 170 -9.05 18.48 19.68
C THR A 170 -9.16 19.38 18.44
N THR A 171 -9.89 20.49 18.51
CA THR A 171 -9.98 21.48 17.42
C THR A 171 -8.75 22.39 17.39
N GLN A 172 -8.04 22.50 18.51
CA GLN A 172 -6.80 23.26 18.63
C GLN A 172 -5.56 22.41 18.32
N PRO A 173 -4.50 23.00 17.78
CA PRO A 173 -3.24 22.29 17.62
C PRO A 173 -2.71 21.79 18.97
N GLU A 174 -2.32 20.52 19.03
CA GLU A 174 -1.70 19.92 20.20
C GLU A 174 -0.47 20.75 20.64
N ARG A 175 -0.44 21.22 21.88
CA ARG A 175 0.66 22.03 22.41
C ARG A 175 1.69 21.22 23.18
N VAL A 176 1.37 20.02 23.63
CA VAL A 176 2.26 19.08 24.32
C VAL A 176 2.13 17.70 23.72
N LYS A 177 3.19 16.91 23.80
CA LYS A 177 3.12 15.47 23.51
C LYS A 177 2.95 14.72 24.82
N TYR A 178 1.92 13.89 24.93
CA TYR A 178 1.66 13.07 26.11
C TYR A 178 1.78 11.59 25.80
N ILE A 179 2.58 10.88 26.62
CA ILE A 179 2.72 9.41 26.59
C ILE A 179 2.22 8.90 27.96
N PRO A 180 0.95 8.45 28.05
CA PRO A 180 0.38 7.95 29.29
C PRO A 180 0.97 6.59 29.68
N GLN A 181 0.83 6.25 30.97
CA GLN A 181 1.15 4.93 31.50
C GLN A 181 0.45 3.83 30.67
N ASN A 182 1.11 2.71 30.43
CA ASN A 182 0.63 1.58 29.63
C ASN A 182 0.37 1.87 28.14
N PHE A 183 0.58 3.09 27.64
CA PHE A 183 0.42 3.38 26.22
C PHE A 183 1.39 2.57 25.36
N LEU A 184 2.66 2.57 25.74
CA LEU A 184 3.70 1.80 25.08
C LEU A 184 3.44 0.28 25.23
N GLU A 185 3.01 -0.15 26.42
CA GLU A 185 2.66 -1.54 26.68
C GLU A 185 1.53 -2.03 25.76
N THR A 186 0.45 -1.26 25.68
CA THR A 186 -0.70 -1.60 24.82
C THR A 186 -0.27 -1.72 23.35
N LEU A 187 0.57 -0.80 22.85
CA LEU A 187 1.07 -0.86 21.48
C LEU A 187 2.04 -2.03 21.22
N CYS A 188 2.75 -2.46 22.26
CA CYS A 188 3.81 -3.48 22.13
C CYS A 188 3.34 -4.91 22.42
N THR A 189 2.25 -5.07 23.18
CA THR A 189 1.69 -6.38 23.59
C THR A 189 0.56 -6.87 22.71
N THR A 190 -0.07 -6.00 21.93
CA THR A 190 -1.05 -6.42 20.92
C THR A 190 -0.37 -7.26 19.86
N GLU A 191 -0.86 -8.46 19.60
CA GLU A 191 -0.42 -9.33 18.48
C GLU A 191 -0.69 -8.69 17.11
N ASP A 192 -1.38 -7.56 17.10
CA ASP A 192 -1.74 -6.80 15.90
C ASP A 192 -0.66 -5.75 15.60
N ASP A 193 0.30 -6.11 14.75
CA ASP A 193 1.35 -5.21 14.26
C ASP A 193 0.78 -3.93 13.58
N ASN A 194 -0.50 -3.93 13.22
CA ASN A 194 -1.15 -2.80 12.55
C ASN A 194 -1.25 -1.53 13.42
N GLN A 195 -1.44 -1.67 14.74
CA GLN A 195 -1.50 -0.50 15.64
C GLN A 195 -0.14 0.17 15.77
N PHE A 196 0.92 -0.62 15.89
CA PHE A 196 2.29 -0.12 15.92
C PHE A 196 2.65 0.58 14.61
N GLU A 197 2.32 -0.04 13.47
CA GLU A 197 2.55 0.55 12.15
C GLU A 197 1.77 1.86 11.96
N SER A 198 0.54 1.93 12.44
CA SER A 198 -0.29 3.15 12.41
C SER A 198 0.35 4.30 13.19
N GLU A 199 0.88 4.03 14.40
CA GLU A 199 1.57 5.03 15.20
C GLU A 199 2.90 5.47 14.54
N LEU A 200 3.63 4.53 13.97
CA LEU A 200 4.85 4.83 13.19
C LEU A 200 4.53 5.76 12.01
N LYS A 201 3.47 5.48 11.26
CA LYS A 201 3.02 6.33 10.14
C LYS A 201 2.64 7.74 10.60
N LYS A 202 2.01 7.91 11.75
CA LYS A 202 1.69 9.22 12.33
C LYS A 202 2.95 10.00 12.67
N ILE A 203 3.93 9.34 13.32
CA ILE A 203 5.21 9.97 13.65
C ILE A 203 5.93 10.44 12.38
N ILE A 204 5.96 9.59 11.35
CA ILE A 204 6.60 9.90 10.07
C ILE A 204 5.90 11.09 9.40
N PHE A 205 4.56 11.09 9.37
CA PHE A 205 3.79 12.18 8.79
C PHE A 205 4.07 13.51 9.49
N GLN A 206 4.17 13.51 10.83
CA GLN A 206 4.53 14.71 11.61
C GLN A 206 5.92 15.22 11.25
N TYR A 207 6.85 14.31 10.95
CA TYR A 207 8.23 14.65 10.58
C TYR A 207 8.37 15.22 9.17
N LEU A 208 7.41 14.96 8.28
CA LEU A 208 7.44 15.50 6.93
C LEU A 208 7.23 17.01 6.91
N GLU A 209 8.09 17.72 6.20
CA GLU A 209 7.94 19.14 5.92
C GLU A 209 6.54 19.43 5.34
N PRO A 210 5.87 20.53 5.71
CA PRO A 210 4.53 20.86 5.21
C PRO A 210 4.43 20.85 3.69
N ALA A 211 5.49 21.29 2.99
CA ALA A 211 5.54 21.26 1.53
C ALA A 211 5.50 19.83 0.93
N LYS A 212 6.00 18.83 1.67
CA LYS A 212 6.01 17.41 1.24
C LYS A 212 4.75 16.65 1.65
N ARG A 213 3.80 17.30 2.32
CA ARG A 213 2.51 16.70 2.69
C ARG A 213 1.49 16.79 1.56
N TYR A 214 1.75 17.56 0.52
CA TYR A 214 0.88 17.71 -0.66
C TYR A 214 -0.58 18.04 -0.31
N GLY A 215 -0.82 18.75 0.79
CA GLY A 215 -2.17 19.06 1.27
C GLY A 215 -2.94 17.88 1.86
N GLN A 216 -2.29 16.73 2.07
CA GLN A 216 -2.90 15.53 2.64
C GLN A 216 -2.85 15.55 4.17
N ASN A 217 -3.74 14.77 4.81
CA ASN A 217 -3.90 14.77 6.26
C ASN A 217 -3.17 13.61 6.97
N ASP A 218 -2.72 12.60 6.23
CA ASP A 218 -2.00 11.44 6.73
C ASP A 218 -1.03 10.86 5.68
N LEU A 219 -0.16 9.95 6.11
CA LEU A 219 0.89 9.38 5.27
C LEU A 219 0.31 8.50 4.16
N ASP A 220 -0.74 7.73 4.44
CA ASP A 220 -1.35 6.84 3.46
C ASP A 220 -2.00 7.65 2.32
N SER A 221 -2.62 8.79 2.65
CA SER A 221 -3.15 9.73 1.66
C SER A 221 -2.07 10.35 0.78
N ILE A 222 -0.90 10.69 1.36
CA ILE A 222 0.26 11.15 0.57
C ILE A 222 0.72 10.07 -0.40
N ILE A 223 0.87 8.85 0.09
CA ILE A 223 1.30 7.71 -0.71
C ILE A 223 0.33 7.46 -1.86
N ASN A 224 -0.96 7.40 -1.57
CA ASN A 224 -2.00 7.23 -2.59
C ASN A 224 -1.96 8.34 -3.65
N TYR A 225 -1.75 9.58 -3.22
CA TYR A 225 -1.61 10.71 -4.13
C TYR A 225 -0.41 10.56 -5.07
N LEU A 226 0.77 10.23 -4.52
CA LEU A 226 2.01 10.09 -5.28
C LEU A 226 2.04 8.84 -6.17
N THR A 227 1.32 7.78 -5.81
CA THR A 227 1.29 6.52 -6.56
C THR A 227 0.14 6.41 -7.55
N LYS A 228 -0.73 7.42 -7.65
CA LYS A 228 -1.94 7.38 -8.51
C LYS A 228 -1.64 7.03 -9.97
N GLU A 229 -0.67 7.71 -10.58
CA GLU A 229 -0.28 7.45 -11.98
C GLU A 229 0.37 6.08 -12.16
N ASN A 230 1.21 5.70 -11.21
CA ASN A 230 1.87 4.40 -11.21
C ASN A 230 0.84 3.26 -11.08
N THR A 231 -0.15 3.42 -10.22
CA THR A 231 -1.25 2.46 -10.05
C THR A 231 -2.06 2.31 -11.34
N ALA A 232 -2.37 3.40 -12.03
CA ALA A 232 -3.06 3.34 -13.32
C ALA A 232 -2.23 2.60 -14.40
N SER A 233 -0.92 2.82 -14.43
CA SER A 233 0.00 2.11 -15.32
C SER A 233 0.05 0.61 -14.99
N CYS A 234 0.08 0.24 -13.71
CA CYS A 234 0.03 -1.16 -13.28
C CYS A 234 -1.25 -1.87 -13.75
N ILE A 235 -2.41 -1.21 -13.62
CA ILE A 235 -3.69 -1.75 -14.10
C ILE A 235 -3.63 -1.99 -15.62
N GLY A 236 -3.10 -1.05 -16.39
CA GLY A 236 -2.95 -1.21 -17.84
C GLY A 236 -2.08 -2.42 -18.23
N ILE A 237 -0.98 -2.65 -17.50
CA ILE A 237 -0.11 -3.81 -17.72
C ILE A 237 -0.83 -5.11 -17.31
N GLN A 238 -1.58 -5.11 -16.21
CA GLN A 238 -2.39 -6.25 -15.77
C GLN A 238 -3.45 -6.64 -16.81
N ASP A 239 -4.09 -5.66 -17.46
CA ASP A 239 -5.03 -5.92 -18.56
C ASP A 239 -4.35 -6.60 -19.76
N MET A 240 -3.10 -6.23 -20.07
CA MET A 240 -2.33 -6.91 -21.12
C MET A 240 -1.97 -8.33 -20.71
N ILE A 241 -1.54 -8.55 -19.47
CA ILE A 241 -1.26 -9.89 -18.92
C ILE A 241 -2.52 -10.76 -19.01
N SER A 242 -3.70 -10.23 -18.66
CA SER A 242 -4.97 -10.96 -18.72
C SER A 242 -5.31 -11.40 -20.15
N LYS A 243 -5.08 -10.55 -21.15
CA LYS A 243 -5.27 -10.91 -22.57
C LYS A 243 -4.32 -12.03 -22.99
N ILE A 244 -3.04 -11.94 -22.60
CA ILE A 244 -2.05 -12.97 -22.89
C ILE A 244 -2.41 -14.28 -22.18
N ASN A 245 -2.90 -14.23 -20.94
CA ASN A 245 -3.38 -15.39 -20.21
C ASN A 245 -4.50 -16.11 -20.97
N LYS A 246 -5.45 -15.35 -21.53
CA LYS A 246 -6.53 -15.89 -22.35
C LYS A 246 -5.98 -16.62 -23.57
N ASP A 247 -5.07 -15.99 -24.29
CA ASP A 247 -4.42 -16.61 -25.47
C ASP A 247 -3.67 -17.90 -25.11
N ILE A 248 -2.95 -17.90 -23.99
CA ILE A 248 -2.24 -19.08 -23.48
C ILE A 248 -3.23 -20.19 -23.17
N ILE A 249 -4.34 -19.90 -22.49
CA ILE A 249 -5.36 -20.88 -22.11
C ILE A 249 -5.99 -21.51 -23.36
N GLU A 250 -6.32 -20.71 -24.38
CA GLU A 250 -6.85 -21.19 -25.65
C GLU A 250 -5.86 -22.13 -26.36
N LYS A 251 -4.57 -21.77 -26.37
CA LYS A 251 -3.52 -22.62 -26.95
C LYS A 251 -3.26 -23.89 -26.12
N GLU A 252 -3.25 -23.78 -24.79
CA GLU A 252 -3.13 -24.97 -23.92
C GLU A 252 -4.29 -25.96 -24.08
N ALA A 253 -5.51 -25.45 -24.30
CA ALA A 253 -6.67 -26.29 -24.58
C ALA A 253 -6.52 -27.09 -25.91
N MET A 254 -5.80 -26.53 -26.89
CA MET A 254 -5.51 -27.21 -28.15
C MET A 254 -4.45 -28.33 -28.02
N LEU A 255 -3.61 -28.28 -26.98
CA LEU A 255 -2.63 -29.33 -26.69
C LEU A 255 -3.27 -30.57 -26.04
N ASP A 256 -4.54 -30.48 -25.60
CA ASP A 256 -5.25 -31.64 -25.03
C ASP A 256 -5.31 -32.79 -26.05
N PRO A 257 -4.86 -34.00 -25.69
CA PRO A 257 -4.93 -35.15 -26.55
C PRO A 257 -6.36 -35.46 -27.05
N GLU A 258 -7.39 -35.17 -26.25
CA GLU A 258 -8.77 -35.35 -26.64
C GLU A 258 -9.20 -34.34 -27.73
N TYR A 259 -8.73 -33.11 -27.67
CA TYR A 259 -8.99 -32.10 -28.70
C TYR A 259 -8.40 -32.54 -30.06
N LYS A 260 -7.15 -33.01 -30.05
CA LYS A 260 -6.49 -33.52 -31.26
C LYS A 260 -7.19 -34.72 -31.83
N LYS A 261 -7.63 -35.66 -30.98
CA LYS A 261 -8.40 -36.85 -31.38
C LYS A 261 -9.75 -36.45 -31.99
N LYS A 262 -10.42 -35.46 -31.43
CA LYS A 262 -11.68 -34.93 -31.99
C LYS A 262 -11.46 -34.36 -33.38
N LEU A 263 -10.45 -33.51 -33.60
CA LEU A 263 -10.13 -32.99 -34.93
C LEU A 263 -9.81 -34.06 -35.95
N ALA A 264 -9.07 -35.11 -35.55
CA ALA A 264 -8.76 -36.23 -36.42
C ALA A 264 -10.02 -37.01 -36.81
N ASN A 265 -10.95 -37.23 -35.88
CA ASN A 265 -12.22 -37.86 -36.13
C ASN A 265 -13.10 -37.03 -37.09
N ASP A 266 -13.16 -35.72 -36.85
CA ASP A 266 -13.91 -34.77 -37.67
C ASP A 266 -13.34 -34.74 -39.11
N LEU A 267 -12.02 -34.78 -39.27
CA LEU A 267 -11.35 -34.86 -40.55
C LEU A 267 -11.71 -36.19 -41.27
N THR A 268 -11.65 -37.31 -40.56
CA THR A 268 -12.01 -38.63 -41.11
C THR A 268 -13.47 -38.63 -41.59
N PHE A 269 -14.38 -38.09 -40.78
CA PHE A 269 -15.80 -37.98 -41.14
C PHE A 269 -16.00 -37.11 -42.38
N LYS A 270 -15.32 -35.97 -42.51
CA LYS A 270 -15.38 -35.12 -43.72
C LYS A 270 -14.77 -35.81 -44.95
N GLN A 271 -13.71 -36.60 -44.76
CA GLN A 271 -13.13 -37.42 -45.85
C GLN A 271 -14.10 -38.53 -46.33
N GLU A 272 -14.83 -39.16 -45.41
CA GLU A 272 -15.89 -40.10 -45.75
C GLU A 272 -17.04 -39.42 -46.49
N GLN A 273 -17.46 -38.22 -46.05
CA GLN A 273 -18.45 -37.41 -46.76
C GLN A 273 -17.99 -37.10 -48.20
N LEU A 274 -16.71 -36.71 -48.36
CA LEU A 274 -16.14 -36.44 -49.67
C LEU A 274 -16.15 -37.70 -50.57
N SER A 275 -15.75 -38.85 -50.02
CA SER A 275 -15.77 -40.13 -50.74
C SER A 275 -17.19 -40.51 -51.20
N ASN A 276 -18.17 -40.34 -50.28
CA ASN A 276 -19.57 -40.59 -50.61
C ASN A 276 -20.09 -39.59 -51.66
N ALA A 277 -19.75 -38.36 -51.60
CA ALA A 277 -20.07 -37.31 -52.58
C ALA A 277 -19.42 -37.62 -53.93
N GLN A 278 -18.17 -38.11 -53.96
CA GLN A 278 -17.48 -38.54 -55.17
C GLN A 278 -18.14 -39.76 -55.85
N THR A 279 -18.65 -40.72 -55.05
CA THR A 279 -19.36 -41.87 -55.56
C THR A 279 -20.75 -41.54 -56.12
N SER A 280 -21.35 -40.46 -55.67
CA SER A 280 -22.65 -39.93 -56.10
C SER A 280 -22.57 -39.05 -57.35
N LYS A 281 -21.45 -39.11 -58.08
CA LYS A 281 -21.27 -38.41 -59.36
C LYS A 281 -22.43 -38.66 -60.33
N PRO A 282 -23.09 -37.61 -60.86
CA PRO A 282 -24.15 -37.78 -61.87
C PRO A 282 -23.66 -38.57 -63.07
N LYS A 283 -24.48 -39.49 -63.52
CA LYS A 283 -24.20 -40.35 -64.76
C LYS A 283 -24.02 -39.39 -65.94
N GLU A 284 -22.94 -39.61 -66.65
CA GLU A 284 -22.65 -38.84 -67.87
C GLU A 284 -23.71 -38.98 -68.91
N VAL A 285 -24.36 -37.88 -69.29
CA VAL A 285 -25.34 -37.85 -70.37
C VAL A 285 -24.64 -37.23 -71.57
N GLN A 286 -24.71 -38.02 -72.73
CA GLN A 286 -24.09 -37.52 -73.96
C GLN A 286 -24.82 -36.29 -74.49
N LYS A 287 -24.03 -35.29 -74.94
CA LYS A 287 -24.57 -34.06 -75.53
C LYS A 287 -25.40 -34.46 -76.79
N PRO A 288 -26.69 -34.07 -76.82
CA PRO A 288 -27.54 -34.42 -77.99
C PRO A 288 -26.92 -33.94 -79.31
N SER A 289 -26.91 -34.76 -80.35
CA SER A 289 -26.46 -34.35 -81.69
C SER A 289 -27.40 -33.29 -82.23
N VAL A 290 -26.82 -32.32 -82.87
CA VAL A 290 -27.57 -31.14 -83.43
C VAL A 290 -28.32 -31.67 -84.64
N GLU A 291 -29.65 -31.86 -84.53
CA GLU A 291 -30.54 -31.95 -85.72
C GLU A 291 -30.62 -30.58 -86.39
N ASP A 292 -30.65 -30.55 -87.68
CA ASP A 292 -30.69 -29.35 -88.56
C ASP A 292 -32.01 -28.56 -88.47
N ASN A 293 -32.52 -28.35 -87.26
CA ASN A 293 -33.70 -27.54 -87.05
C ASN A 293 -33.25 -26.13 -86.53
N PRO A 294 -33.45 -25.05 -87.38
CA PRO A 294 -33.01 -23.71 -87.08
C PRO A 294 -33.67 -23.10 -85.80
N GLU A 295 -34.88 -23.57 -85.42
CA GLU A 295 -35.60 -23.09 -84.24
C GLU A 295 -35.00 -23.72 -82.97
N ALA A 296 -34.59 -24.99 -82.99
CA ALA A 296 -33.94 -25.66 -81.89
C ALA A 296 -32.56 -25.04 -81.61
N GLN A 297 -31.78 -24.67 -82.62
CA GLN A 297 -30.50 -23.98 -82.47
C GLN A 297 -30.68 -22.61 -81.85
N ARG A 298 -31.70 -21.80 -82.22
CA ARG A 298 -31.99 -20.54 -81.63
C ARG A 298 -32.41 -20.63 -80.17
N SER A 299 -33.22 -21.61 -79.82
CA SER A 299 -33.65 -21.88 -78.45
C SER A 299 -32.48 -22.30 -77.58
N LYS A 300 -31.56 -23.09 -78.03
CA LYS A 300 -30.37 -23.52 -77.36
C LYS A 300 -29.38 -22.36 -77.08
N LEU A 301 -29.13 -21.53 -78.12
CA LEU A 301 -28.29 -20.36 -77.98
C LEU A 301 -28.87 -19.34 -76.95
N LYS A 302 -30.22 -19.21 -76.93
CA LYS A 302 -30.91 -18.33 -75.98
C LYS A 302 -30.83 -18.89 -74.56
N ILE A 303 -30.90 -20.19 -74.36
CA ILE A 303 -30.71 -20.81 -73.01
C ILE A 303 -29.29 -20.69 -72.53
N GLU A 304 -28.27 -20.89 -73.34
CA GLU A 304 -26.87 -20.70 -73.04
C GLU A 304 -26.59 -19.22 -72.62
N GLN A 305 -27.18 -18.28 -73.36
CA GLN A 305 -27.07 -16.86 -73.02
C GLN A 305 -27.75 -16.50 -71.66
N LEU A 306 -28.96 -17.01 -71.43
CA LEU A 306 -29.68 -16.78 -70.16
C LEU A 306 -29.01 -17.48 -68.99
N GLN A 307 -28.40 -18.67 -69.19
CA GLN A 307 -27.62 -19.32 -68.18
C GLN A 307 -26.35 -18.54 -67.79
N ASP A 308 -25.63 -18.04 -68.79
CA ASP A 308 -24.42 -17.22 -68.57
C ASP A 308 -24.77 -15.90 -67.85
N GLU A 309 -25.94 -15.30 -68.21
CA GLU A 309 -26.47 -14.12 -67.56
C GLU A 309 -26.90 -14.40 -66.12
N CYS A 310 -27.57 -15.50 -65.84
CA CYS A 310 -27.87 -15.93 -64.47
C CYS A 310 -26.62 -16.15 -63.64
N ARG A 311 -25.62 -16.80 -64.18
CA ARG A 311 -24.35 -17.05 -63.52
C ARG A 311 -23.60 -15.74 -63.16
N LYS A 312 -23.58 -14.76 -64.05
CA LYS A 312 -23.00 -13.44 -63.83
C LYS A 312 -23.75 -12.69 -62.75
N LEU A 313 -25.09 -12.75 -62.78
CA LEU A 313 -25.94 -12.10 -61.76
C LEU A 313 -25.76 -12.79 -60.39
N GLU A 314 -25.64 -14.09 -60.35
CA GLU A 314 -25.39 -14.84 -59.09
C GLU A 314 -24.07 -14.46 -58.46
N LEU A 315 -22.97 -14.35 -59.23
CA LEU A 315 -21.68 -13.87 -58.77
C LEU A 315 -21.74 -12.44 -58.27
N ASN A 316 -22.46 -11.56 -58.97
CA ASN A 316 -22.63 -10.17 -58.56
C ASN A 316 -23.45 -10.06 -57.26
N ILE A 317 -24.49 -10.85 -57.11
CA ILE A 317 -25.32 -10.91 -55.89
C ILE A 317 -24.47 -11.40 -54.70
N GLN A 318 -23.66 -12.45 -54.91
CA GLN A 318 -22.77 -12.92 -53.85
C GLN A 318 -21.73 -11.90 -53.46
N SER A 319 -21.07 -11.24 -54.42
CA SER A 319 -20.11 -10.15 -54.17
C SER A 319 -20.76 -8.96 -53.43
N ALA A 320 -22.02 -8.64 -53.77
CA ALA A 320 -22.78 -7.61 -53.08
C ALA A 320 -23.13 -8.00 -51.65
N ARG A 321 -23.46 -9.26 -51.39
CA ARG A 321 -23.71 -9.78 -50.01
C ARG A 321 -22.45 -9.75 -49.18
N ASP A 322 -21.30 -10.18 -49.71
CA ASP A 322 -20.01 -10.17 -49.02
C ASP A 322 -19.59 -8.71 -48.69
N SER A 323 -19.82 -7.79 -49.62
CA SER A 323 -19.54 -6.35 -49.43
C SER A 323 -20.45 -5.72 -48.36
N ARG A 324 -21.74 -6.13 -48.33
CA ARG A 324 -22.70 -5.70 -47.31
C ARG A 324 -22.23 -6.11 -45.93
N GLU A 325 -21.85 -7.37 -45.76
CA GLU A 325 -21.39 -7.92 -44.47
C GLU A 325 -20.14 -7.21 -43.97
N LYS A 326 -19.14 -6.98 -44.85
CA LYS A 326 -17.94 -6.22 -44.52
C LYS A 326 -18.23 -4.78 -44.08
N LEU A 327 -19.16 -4.08 -44.76
CA LEU A 327 -19.56 -2.74 -44.43
C LEU A 327 -20.28 -2.64 -43.08
N ILE A 328 -21.15 -3.61 -42.78
CA ILE A 328 -21.83 -3.68 -41.46
C ILE A 328 -20.81 -3.82 -40.33
N LEU A 329 -19.86 -4.73 -40.45
CA LEU A 329 -18.79 -4.92 -39.46
C LEU A 329 -17.93 -3.66 -39.30
N LEU A 330 -17.54 -3.03 -40.41
CA LEU A 330 -16.74 -1.80 -40.38
C LEU A 330 -17.49 -0.63 -39.71
N ILE A 331 -18.76 -0.44 -40.01
CA ILE A 331 -19.59 0.61 -39.37
C ILE A 331 -19.72 0.33 -37.88
N GLN A 332 -19.88 -0.92 -37.47
CA GLN A 332 -19.94 -1.33 -36.07
C GLN A 332 -18.64 -1.04 -35.34
N ASP A 333 -17.49 -1.40 -35.90
CA ASP A 333 -16.17 -1.16 -35.33
C ASP A 333 -15.86 0.33 -35.18
N ILE A 334 -16.19 1.16 -36.20
CA ILE A 334 -16.01 2.60 -36.13
C ILE A 334 -16.93 3.21 -35.07
N THR A 335 -18.17 2.72 -34.93
CA THR A 335 -19.12 3.19 -33.91
C THR A 335 -18.59 2.89 -32.50
N VAL A 336 -18.10 1.67 -32.25
CA VAL A 336 -17.49 1.30 -30.96
C VAL A 336 -16.24 2.12 -30.67
N SER A 337 -15.40 2.37 -31.69
CA SER A 337 -14.23 3.24 -31.56
C SER A 337 -14.59 4.69 -31.22
N LYS A 338 -15.63 5.24 -31.89
CA LYS A 338 -16.19 6.56 -31.61
C LYS A 338 -16.65 6.67 -30.15
N ASP A 339 -17.39 5.69 -29.65
CA ASP A 339 -17.88 5.68 -28.26
C ASP A 339 -16.72 5.65 -27.25
N LYS A 340 -15.65 4.90 -27.55
CA LYS A 340 -14.43 4.91 -26.73
C LYS A 340 -13.77 6.29 -26.69
N LEU A 341 -13.66 6.97 -27.84
CA LEU A 341 -13.10 8.32 -27.92
C LEU A 341 -13.95 9.36 -27.19
N ILE A 342 -15.29 9.24 -27.25
CA ILE A 342 -16.20 10.10 -26.49
C ILE A 342 -15.99 9.91 -24.99
N ARG A 343 -15.92 8.68 -24.49
CA ARG A 343 -15.64 8.39 -23.07
C ARG A 343 -14.28 8.95 -22.63
N LEU A 344 -13.25 8.76 -23.45
CA LEU A 344 -11.91 9.31 -23.16
C LEU A 344 -11.97 10.85 -23.05
N THR A 345 -12.65 11.51 -23.98
CA THR A 345 -12.79 12.98 -23.96
C THR A 345 -13.55 13.45 -22.71
N MET A 346 -14.61 12.75 -22.31
CA MET A 346 -15.36 13.05 -21.08
C MET A 346 -14.49 12.89 -19.83
N ASN A 347 -13.71 11.82 -19.75
CA ASN A 347 -12.80 11.59 -18.62
C ASN A 347 -11.76 12.71 -18.50
N ILE A 348 -11.15 13.10 -19.62
CA ILE A 348 -10.17 14.19 -19.64
C ILE A 348 -10.79 15.53 -19.27
N GLU A 349 -12.01 15.80 -19.70
CA GLU A 349 -12.73 17.02 -19.34
C GLU A 349 -13.09 17.05 -17.84
N SER A 350 -13.41 15.89 -17.26
CA SER A 350 -13.59 15.75 -15.81
C SER A 350 -12.31 16.09 -15.05
N GLU A 351 -11.17 15.51 -15.42
CA GLU A 351 -9.86 15.79 -14.83
C GLU A 351 -9.46 17.28 -15.00
N LYS A 352 -9.72 17.88 -16.17
CA LYS A 352 -9.50 19.32 -16.39
C LYS A 352 -10.30 20.17 -15.41
N ASN A 353 -11.57 19.83 -15.16
CA ASN A 353 -12.42 20.56 -14.24
C ASN A 353 -11.92 20.46 -12.78
N GLU A 354 -11.38 19.31 -12.36
CA GLU A 354 -10.76 19.15 -11.05
C GLU A 354 -9.51 20.02 -10.90
N LEU A 355 -8.68 20.10 -11.94
CA LEU A 355 -7.45 20.89 -11.95
C LEU A 355 -7.68 22.40 -12.15
N LYS A 356 -8.84 22.82 -12.60
CA LYS A 356 -9.14 24.22 -12.96
C LYS A 356 -8.85 25.22 -11.85
N SER A 357 -9.23 24.88 -10.61
CA SER A 357 -8.99 25.74 -9.44
C SER A 357 -7.50 25.87 -9.10
N LEU A 358 -6.74 24.80 -9.27
CA LEU A 358 -5.28 24.76 -9.02
C LEU A 358 -4.54 25.67 -10.01
N TYR A 359 -4.82 25.50 -11.31
CA TYR A 359 -4.15 26.30 -12.35
C TYR A 359 -4.58 27.77 -12.32
N ALA A 360 -5.83 28.08 -11.99
CA ALA A 360 -6.28 29.44 -11.77
C ALA A 360 -5.53 30.12 -10.60
N GLY A 361 -5.21 29.37 -9.53
CA GLY A 361 -4.44 29.87 -8.40
C GLY A 361 -3.01 30.31 -8.74
N ILE A 362 -2.41 29.81 -9.82
CA ILE A 362 -1.09 30.20 -10.33
C ILE A 362 -1.16 31.09 -11.58
N GLY A 363 -2.36 31.58 -11.92
CA GLY A 363 -2.57 32.50 -13.03
C GLY A 363 -2.56 31.88 -14.43
N LEU A 364 -2.69 30.55 -14.53
CA LEU A 364 -2.77 29.82 -15.80
C LEU A 364 -4.20 29.33 -16.07
N ASN A 365 -4.61 29.36 -17.35
CA ASN A 365 -5.85 28.72 -17.77
C ASN A 365 -5.55 27.28 -18.20
N ILE A 366 -6.22 26.30 -17.62
CA ILE A 366 -6.05 24.88 -17.95
C ILE A 366 -6.32 24.58 -19.43
N ASP A 367 -7.20 25.35 -20.08
CA ASP A 367 -7.50 25.17 -21.50
C ASP A 367 -6.32 25.55 -22.42
N ASP A 368 -5.44 26.44 -21.96
CA ASP A 368 -4.20 26.80 -22.69
C ASP A 368 -3.10 25.75 -22.49
N VAL A 369 -3.16 25.02 -21.37
CA VAL A 369 -2.19 23.95 -21.02
C VAL A 369 -2.56 22.63 -21.69
N LEU A 370 -3.84 22.28 -21.73
CA LEU A 370 -4.34 21.03 -22.30
C LEU A 370 -5.55 21.30 -23.21
N ALA A 371 -5.31 21.37 -24.51
CA ALA A 371 -6.35 21.48 -25.53
C ALA A 371 -6.50 20.15 -26.28
N ILE A 372 -7.69 19.54 -26.22
CA ILE A 372 -8.03 18.34 -26.98
C ILE A 372 -8.96 18.70 -28.11
N LYS A 373 -8.58 18.31 -29.32
CA LYS A 373 -9.44 18.44 -30.50
C LYS A 373 -9.99 17.07 -30.87
N PHE A 374 -11.20 16.78 -30.42
CA PHE A 374 -11.96 15.63 -30.87
C PHE A 374 -12.99 16.10 -31.91
N ASN A 375 -12.73 15.73 -33.17
CA ASN A 375 -13.66 16.07 -34.27
C ASN A 375 -14.63 14.93 -34.52
N LYS A 376 -15.71 14.90 -33.76
CA LYS A 376 -16.80 13.94 -33.87
C LYS A 376 -17.46 13.98 -35.24
N GLU A 377 -17.60 15.17 -35.84
CA GLU A 377 -18.30 15.38 -37.11
C GLU A 377 -17.60 14.66 -38.28
N LEU A 378 -16.27 14.55 -38.27
CA LEU A 378 -15.52 13.80 -39.27
C LEU A 378 -15.84 12.29 -39.20
N ILE A 379 -15.95 11.73 -38.03
CA ILE A 379 -16.30 10.30 -37.86
C ILE A 379 -17.76 10.08 -38.27
N ASP A 380 -18.66 10.95 -37.85
CA ASP A 380 -20.08 10.89 -38.24
C ASP A 380 -20.26 11.03 -39.74
N CYS A 381 -19.50 11.88 -40.40
CA CYS A 381 -19.49 11.99 -41.85
C CYS A 381 -19.00 10.70 -42.54
N CYS A 382 -17.95 10.07 -41.98
CA CYS A 382 -17.48 8.76 -42.49
C CYS A 382 -18.54 7.68 -42.32
N ILE A 383 -19.17 7.57 -41.16
CA ILE A 383 -20.26 6.62 -40.88
C ILE A 383 -21.42 6.90 -41.86
N GLY A 384 -21.77 8.17 -42.07
CA GLY A 384 -22.81 8.55 -43.03
C GLY A 384 -22.53 8.04 -44.45
N LYS A 385 -21.31 8.27 -44.95
CA LYS A 385 -20.90 7.78 -46.28
C LYS A 385 -20.93 6.26 -46.41
N LEU A 386 -20.46 5.54 -45.38
CA LEU A 386 -20.51 4.09 -45.37
C LEU A 386 -21.95 3.57 -45.29
N SER A 387 -22.80 4.25 -44.55
CA SER A 387 -24.26 3.94 -44.46
C SER A 387 -24.98 4.17 -45.79
N GLU A 388 -24.62 5.21 -46.53
CA GLU A 388 -25.13 5.45 -47.87
C GLU A 388 -24.73 4.34 -48.84
N GLN A 389 -23.45 3.91 -48.79
CA GLN A 389 -22.95 2.77 -49.57
C GLN A 389 -23.70 1.48 -49.22
N LEU A 390 -23.91 1.21 -47.91
CA LEU A 390 -24.68 0.08 -47.44
C LEU A 390 -26.12 0.13 -47.96
N SER A 391 -26.78 1.27 -47.89
CA SER A 391 -28.15 1.44 -48.41
C SER A 391 -28.21 1.21 -49.92
N TYR A 392 -27.19 1.67 -50.67
CA TYR A 392 -27.14 1.42 -52.11
C TYR A 392 -27.02 -0.11 -52.43
N ILE A 393 -26.18 -0.80 -51.68
CA ILE A 393 -26.04 -2.29 -51.85
C ILE A 393 -27.33 -2.97 -51.45
N GLU A 394 -27.98 -2.58 -50.36
CA GLU A 394 -29.27 -3.14 -49.93
C GLU A 394 -30.39 -2.90 -50.96
N GLN A 395 -30.42 -1.74 -51.58
CA GLN A 395 -31.36 -1.50 -52.69
C GLN A 395 -31.10 -2.40 -53.90
N ASN A 396 -29.82 -2.70 -54.20
CA ASN A 396 -29.45 -3.60 -55.30
C ASN A 396 -29.72 -5.09 -54.96
N LEU A 397 -29.83 -5.41 -53.67
CA LEU A 397 -30.18 -6.76 -53.20
C LEU A 397 -31.70 -6.92 -52.92
N ASN A 398 -32.48 -5.87 -53.08
CA ASN A 398 -33.93 -5.88 -52.80
C ASN A 398 -34.68 -6.68 -53.88
N GLU A 399 -35.40 -7.72 -53.50
CA GLU A 399 -36.14 -8.61 -54.40
C GLU A 399 -37.32 -7.96 -55.10
N THR A 400 -37.93 -6.93 -54.52
CA THR A 400 -39.14 -6.25 -55.01
C THR A 400 -38.86 -5.01 -55.83
N LYS A 401 -37.62 -4.49 -55.76
CA LYS A 401 -37.24 -3.27 -56.49
C LYS A 401 -36.90 -3.60 -57.95
N GLU A 402 -37.69 -3.05 -58.84
CA GLU A 402 -37.47 -3.16 -60.26
C GLU A 402 -36.05 -2.66 -60.66
N GLY A 403 -35.28 -3.49 -61.37
CA GLY A 403 -33.92 -3.17 -61.78
C GLY A 403 -32.83 -3.56 -60.76
N SER A 404 -33.18 -4.08 -59.58
CA SER A 404 -32.18 -4.62 -58.63
C SER A 404 -31.57 -5.93 -59.17
N LEU A 405 -30.36 -6.28 -58.68
CA LEU A 405 -29.67 -7.54 -59.10
C LEU A 405 -30.53 -8.76 -58.84
N VAL A 406 -31.23 -8.80 -57.70
CA VAL A 406 -32.04 -9.98 -57.32
C VAL A 406 -33.33 -10.02 -58.12
N TYR A 407 -33.97 -8.85 -58.40
CA TYR A 407 -35.13 -8.81 -59.25
C TYR A 407 -34.84 -9.22 -60.69
N VAL A 408 -33.74 -8.70 -61.26
CA VAL A 408 -33.28 -9.07 -62.61
C VAL A 408 -32.97 -10.57 -62.66
N TYR A 409 -32.28 -11.09 -61.68
CA TYR A 409 -31.95 -12.51 -61.56
C TYR A 409 -33.23 -13.39 -61.56
N LYS A 410 -34.25 -13.07 -60.75
CA LYS A 410 -35.51 -13.78 -60.71
C LYS A 410 -36.21 -13.76 -62.07
N LYS A 411 -36.23 -12.60 -62.71
CA LYS A 411 -36.86 -12.45 -64.03
C LYS A 411 -36.13 -13.20 -65.12
N THR A 412 -34.79 -13.24 -65.07
CA THR A 412 -33.96 -14.00 -65.97
C THR A 412 -34.15 -15.51 -65.76
N LEU A 413 -34.31 -15.95 -64.50
CA LEU A 413 -34.67 -17.32 -64.16
C LEU A 413 -36.03 -17.74 -64.72
N GLU A 414 -37.05 -16.90 -64.57
CA GLU A 414 -38.40 -17.16 -65.17
C GLU A 414 -38.31 -17.31 -66.70
N GLN A 415 -37.54 -16.43 -67.36
CA GLN A 415 -37.30 -16.53 -68.80
C GLN A 415 -36.57 -17.79 -69.19
N LEU A 416 -35.59 -18.24 -68.37
CA LEU A 416 -34.83 -19.44 -68.57
C LEU A 416 -35.74 -20.66 -68.40
N GLU A 417 -36.65 -20.69 -67.45
CA GLU A 417 -37.65 -21.79 -67.29
C GLU A 417 -38.58 -21.87 -68.46
N ILE A 418 -39.14 -20.75 -68.91
CA ILE A 418 -39.97 -20.70 -70.10
C ILE A 418 -39.22 -21.18 -71.37
N ALA A 419 -37.91 -20.83 -71.44
CA ALA A 419 -37.11 -21.28 -72.59
C ALA A 419 -36.80 -22.80 -72.56
N LYS A 420 -36.62 -23.33 -71.32
CA LYS A 420 -36.42 -24.78 -71.14
C LYS A 420 -37.65 -25.65 -71.49
N GLU A 421 -38.85 -25.13 -71.22
CA GLU A 421 -40.10 -25.82 -71.58
C GLU A 421 -40.20 -26.15 -73.10
N LYS A 422 -39.46 -25.42 -73.94
CA LYS A 422 -39.45 -25.66 -75.42
C LYS A 422 -38.38 -26.61 -75.93
N LEU A 423 -37.59 -27.20 -75.00
CA LEU A 423 -36.53 -28.13 -75.31
C LEU A 423 -37.08 -29.54 -75.58
N SER A 424 -36.39 -30.35 -76.43
CA SER A 424 -36.65 -31.76 -76.60
C SER A 424 -36.29 -32.55 -75.35
N ALA A 425 -36.94 -33.76 -75.19
CA ALA A 425 -36.69 -34.60 -74.02
C ALA A 425 -35.19 -34.91 -73.75
N PRO A 426 -34.36 -35.26 -74.81
CA PRO A 426 -32.93 -35.49 -74.61
C PRO A 426 -32.16 -34.25 -74.22
N GLU A 427 -32.58 -33.05 -74.63
CA GLU A 427 -31.95 -31.80 -74.29
C GLU A 427 -32.28 -31.36 -72.82
N LEU A 428 -33.50 -31.62 -72.38
CA LEU A 428 -33.93 -31.41 -70.99
C LEU A 428 -33.14 -32.34 -70.05
N GLU A 429 -32.92 -33.60 -70.42
CA GLU A 429 -32.12 -34.55 -69.66
C GLU A 429 -30.65 -34.13 -69.58
N TYR A 430 -30.08 -33.57 -70.64
CA TYR A 430 -28.73 -33.04 -70.65
C TYR A 430 -28.62 -31.77 -69.80
N GLN A 431 -29.59 -30.85 -69.81
CA GLN A 431 -29.62 -29.69 -68.98
C GLN A 431 -29.75 -30.06 -67.49
N LYS A 432 -30.57 -31.03 -67.17
CA LYS A 432 -30.67 -31.58 -65.80
C LYS A 432 -29.36 -32.19 -65.37
N TYR A 433 -28.66 -32.93 -66.20
CA TYR A 433 -27.32 -33.45 -65.90
C TYR A 433 -26.32 -32.35 -65.65
N LEU A 434 -26.30 -31.25 -66.42
CA LEU A 434 -25.41 -30.10 -66.19
C LEU A 434 -25.67 -29.42 -64.84
N LYS A 435 -26.95 -29.27 -64.47
CA LYS A 435 -27.34 -28.75 -63.19
C LYS A 435 -26.90 -29.63 -62.04
N ASP A 436 -27.24 -30.93 -62.13
CA ASP A 436 -26.87 -31.88 -61.09
C ASP A 436 -25.34 -32.01 -60.94
N LYS A 437 -24.62 -31.93 -62.09
CA LYS A 437 -23.14 -31.87 -62.07
C LYS A 437 -22.59 -30.61 -61.40
N GLN A 438 -23.16 -29.46 -61.68
CA GLN A 438 -22.76 -28.22 -61.07
C GLN A 438 -23.04 -28.21 -59.55
N GLU A 439 -24.20 -28.70 -59.12
CA GLU A 439 -24.55 -28.85 -57.71
C GLU A 439 -23.59 -29.85 -57.00
N TRP A 440 -23.26 -30.95 -57.69
CA TRP A 440 -22.29 -31.94 -57.21
C TRP A 440 -20.87 -31.36 -57.09
N GLU A 441 -20.39 -30.59 -58.09
CA GLU A 441 -19.09 -29.91 -58.04
C GLU A 441 -19.02 -28.92 -56.88
N LYS A 442 -20.08 -28.13 -56.69
CA LYS A 442 -20.22 -27.19 -55.59
C LYS A 442 -20.22 -27.87 -54.22
N MET A 443 -20.94 -29.00 -54.10
CA MET A 443 -20.94 -29.80 -52.87
C MET A 443 -19.54 -30.31 -52.52
N ILE A 444 -18.77 -30.79 -53.49
CA ILE A 444 -17.38 -31.20 -53.30
C ILE A 444 -16.51 -30.05 -52.90
N GLU A 445 -16.65 -28.91 -53.56
CA GLU A 445 -15.88 -27.69 -53.24
C GLU A 445 -16.19 -27.18 -51.81
N ASP A 446 -17.46 -27.25 -51.40
CA ASP A 446 -17.88 -26.87 -50.03
C ASP A 446 -17.32 -27.82 -48.96
N ILE A 447 -17.21 -29.13 -49.25
CA ILE A 447 -16.61 -30.11 -48.32
C ILE A 447 -15.08 -29.92 -48.23
N ILE A 448 -14.41 -29.71 -49.36
CA ILE A 448 -12.96 -29.47 -49.40
C ILE A 448 -12.63 -28.12 -48.76
N GLY A 449 -13.34 -27.07 -49.12
CA GLY A 449 -13.26 -25.72 -48.60
C GLY A 449 -11.90 -25.03 -48.76
N THR A 450 -11.69 -24.03 -47.89
CA THR A 450 -10.44 -23.28 -47.76
C THR A 450 -9.91 -23.38 -46.33
N PRO A 451 -8.63 -23.07 -46.07
CA PRO A 451 -8.08 -23.10 -44.71
C PRO A 451 -8.81 -22.16 -43.71
N ASP A 452 -9.49 -21.12 -44.21
CA ASP A 452 -10.19 -20.14 -43.38
C ASP A 452 -11.68 -20.47 -43.16
N LYS A 453 -12.24 -21.45 -43.91
CA LYS A 453 -13.65 -21.83 -43.81
C LYS A 453 -13.81 -22.98 -42.81
N ASN A 454 -14.40 -22.65 -41.64
CA ASN A 454 -14.66 -23.64 -40.59
C ASN A 454 -15.37 -24.89 -41.10
N ASP A 455 -15.10 -26.04 -40.49
CA ASP A 455 -15.76 -27.33 -40.75
C ASP A 455 -15.53 -27.86 -42.17
N THR A 456 -14.37 -27.57 -42.78
CA THR A 456 -13.93 -28.09 -44.08
C THR A 456 -12.66 -28.90 -43.97
N ILE A 457 -12.39 -29.78 -44.96
CA ILE A 457 -11.20 -30.64 -44.95
C ILE A 457 -9.91 -29.80 -44.84
N LYS A 458 -9.77 -28.75 -45.68
CA LYS A 458 -8.57 -27.90 -45.67
C LYS A 458 -8.39 -27.17 -44.36
N PHE A 459 -9.48 -26.71 -43.75
CA PHE A 459 -9.43 -26.07 -42.43
C PHE A 459 -8.94 -27.05 -41.35
N LEU A 460 -9.54 -28.27 -41.31
CA LEU A 460 -9.15 -29.26 -40.31
C LEU A 460 -7.69 -29.71 -40.48
N GLN A 461 -7.25 -29.90 -41.73
CA GLN A 461 -5.85 -30.23 -42.04
C GLN A 461 -4.89 -29.12 -41.60
N ALA A 462 -5.18 -27.86 -41.94
CA ALA A 462 -4.37 -26.72 -41.54
C ALA A 462 -4.30 -26.58 -40.01
N ARG A 463 -5.44 -26.86 -39.32
CA ARG A 463 -5.49 -26.79 -37.82
C ARG A 463 -4.66 -27.90 -37.19
N ILE A 464 -4.71 -29.13 -37.74
CA ILE A 464 -3.87 -30.22 -37.23
C ILE A 464 -2.40 -29.94 -37.48
N GLU A 465 -2.02 -29.47 -38.67
CA GLU A 465 -0.65 -29.11 -39.00
C GLU A 465 -0.12 -27.99 -38.09
N TYR A 466 -0.93 -26.95 -37.80
CA TYR A 466 -0.59 -25.89 -36.84
C TYR A 466 -0.30 -26.47 -35.45
N ILE A 467 -1.17 -27.37 -34.95
CA ILE A 467 -1.00 -28.01 -33.64
C ILE A 467 0.28 -28.85 -33.60
N GLU A 468 0.66 -29.49 -34.68
CA GLU A 468 1.85 -30.37 -34.70
C GLU A 468 3.17 -29.60 -34.87
N ARG A 469 3.16 -28.48 -35.58
CA ARG A 469 4.40 -27.80 -35.98
C ARG A 469 4.63 -26.50 -35.22
N ASN A 470 3.58 -25.71 -34.99
CA ASN A 470 3.73 -24.31 -34.59
C ASN A 470 3.20 -24.03 -33.19
N LEU A 471 2.16 -24.73 -32.74
CA LEU A 471 1.45 -24.43 -31.51
C LEU A 471 2.37 -24.35 -30.28
N GLN A 472 3.33 -25.28 -30.15
CA GLN A 472 4.24 -25.29 -29.00
C GLN A 472 5.16 -24.06 -29.02
N MET A 473 5.66 -23.69 -30.19
CA MET A 473 6.52 -22.51 -30.34
C MET A 473 5.76 -21.22 -30.00
N ASP A 474 4.55 -21.06 -30.55
CA ASP A 474 3.69 -19.91 -30.27
C ASP A 474 3.29 -19.83 -28.79
N LEU A 475 3.05 -20.99 -28.15
CA LEU A 475 2.74 -21.04 -26.72
C LEU A 475 3.93 -20.60 -25.86
N ASP A 476 5.13 -21.06 -26.20
CA ASP A 476 6.34 -20.71 -25.48
C ASP A 476 6.66 -19.20 -25.68
N GLU A 477 6.42 -18.66 -26.87
CA GLU A 477 6.54 -17.23 -27.17
C GLU A 477 5.54 -16.39 -26.32
N GLN A 478 4.29 -16.81 -26.23
CA GLN A 478 3.29 -16.14 -25.40
C GLN A 478 3.63 -16.21 -23.90
N LYS A 479 4.16 -17.34 -23.43
CA LYS A 479 4.63 -17.49 -22.06
C LYS A 479 5.81 -16.57 -21.75
N GLU A 480 6.75 -16.40 -22.68
CA GLU A 480 7.87 -15.47 -22.49
C GLU A 480 7.40 -14.02 -22.56
N LEU A 481 6.47 -13.69 -23.46
CA LEU A 481 5.84 -12.36 -23.52
C LEU A 481 5.12 -12.03 -22.20
N ARG A 482 4.34 -12.97 -21.64
CA ARG A 482 3.73 -12.81 -20.32
C ARG A 482 4.78 -12.50 -19.25
N LYS A 483 5.88 -13.24 -19.25
CA LYS A 483 6.98 -13.02 -18.28
C LYS A 483 7.60 -11.64 -18.42
N GLN A 484 7.73 -11.12 -19.64
CA GLN A 484 8.21 -9.76 -19.90
C GLN A 484 7.26 -8.71 -19.27
N TYR A 485 5.94 -8.83 -19.51
CA TYR A 485 4.96 -7.92 -18.92
C TYR A 485 4.88 -8.03 -17.40
N VAL A 486 5.02 -9.24 -16.82
CA VAL A 486 5.11 -9.41 -15.36
C VAL A 486 6.36 -8.74 -14.81
N THR A 487 7.48 -8.81 -15.52
CA THR A 487 8.70 -8.09 -15.12
C THR A 487 8.51 -6.58 -15.20
N GLU A 488 7.86 -6.09 -16.25
CA GLU A 488 7.51 -4.67 -16.40
C GLU A 488 6.58 -4.19 -15.28
N LEU A 489 5.57 -4.99 -14.93
CA LEU A 489 4.68 -4.74 -13.80
C LEU A 489 5.45 -4.62 -12.49
N MET A 490 6.40 -5.53 -12.24
CA MET A 490 7.24 -5.50 -11.05
C MET A 490 8.19 -4.31 -11.02
N LEU A 491 8.72 -3.87 -12.17
CA LEU A 491 9.50 -2.64 -12.29
C LEU A 491 8.65 -1.42 -11.95
N LYS A 492 7.41 -1.36 -12.45
CA LYS A 492 6.47 -0.28 -12.09
C LYS A 492 6.11 -0.28 -10.60
N LYS A 493 5.92 -1.45 -10.01
CA LYS A 493 5.76 -1.56 -8.55
C LYS A 493 7.02 -1.10 -7.81
N HIS A 494 8.22 -1.34 -8.34
CA HIS A 494 9.46 -0.90 -7.71
C HIS A 494 9.60 0.63 -7.67
N GLU A 495 9.10 1.35 -8.67
CA GLU A 495 9.04 2.82 -8.63
C GLU A 495 8.26 3.33 -7.40
N VAL A 496 7.29 2.57 -6.91
CA VAL A 496 6.56 2.87 -5.68
C VAL A 496 7.48 2.79 -4.46
N LEU A 497 8.40 1.81 -4.39
CA LEU A 497 9.39 1.74 -3.30
C LEU A 497 10.29 2.98 -3.25
N ASP A 498 10.65 3.54 -4.41
CA ASP A 498 11.43 4.76 -4.46
C ASP A 498 10.67 5.97 -3.89
N ILE A 499 9.36 6.04 -4.13
CA ILE A 499 8.48 7.05 -3.52
C ILE A 499 8.52 6.92 -2.00
N TYR A 500 8.40 5.72 -1.48
CA TYR A 500 8.50 5.46 -0.05
C TYR A 500 9.87 5.81 0.50
N ASN A 501 10.95 5.36 -0.13
CA ASN A 501 12.32 5.68 0.27
C ASN A 501 12.55 7.20 0.34
N ASN A 502 12.00 7.95 -0.60
CA ASN A 502 12.08 9.41 -0.60
C ASN A 502 11.27 10.06 0.53
N LEU A 503 10.09 9.53 0.84
CA LEU A 503 9.28 9.99 1.98
C LEU A 503 9.97 9.69 3.32
N PHE A 504 10.65 8.56 3.44
CA PHE A 504 11.35 8.13 4.64
C PHE A 504 12.80 8.64 4.70
N ALA A 505 13.34 9.22 3.64
CA ALA A 505 14.71 9.74 3.59
C ALA A 505 15.08 10.67 4.75
N PRO A 506 14.20 11.55 5.27
CA PRO A 506 14.51 12.34 6.45
C PRO A 506 14.79 11.49 7.69
N ILE A 507 14.11 10.36 7.86
CA ILE A 507 14.31 9.44 8.98
C ILE A 507 15.65 8.71 8.83
N PHE A 508 16.00 8.29 7.60
CA PHE A 508 17.32 7.72 7.32
C PHE A 508 18.45 8.68 7.65
N LYS A 509 18.27 9.97 7.29
CA LYS A 509 19.23 11.03 7.61
C LYS A 509 19.38 11.17 9.11
N PHE A 510 18.27 11.20 9.84
CA PHE A 510 18.24 11.25 11.28
C PHE A 510 18.99 10.07 11.92
N ILE A 511 18.63 8.82 11.57
CA ILE A 511 19.29 7.60 12.07
C ILE A 511 20.80 7.68 11.81
N LYS A 512 21.19 8.20 10.65
CA LYS A 512 22.60 8.35 10.28
C LYS A 512 23.33 9.44 11.08
N GLU A 513 22.68 10.56 11.38
CA GLU A 513 23.22 11.65 12.18
C GLU A 513 23.45 11.23 13.64
N TYR A 514 22.56 10.41 14.19
CA TYR A 514 22.65 9.88 15.56
C TYR A 514 23.30 8.48 15.64
N LYS A 515 23.94 8.04 14.57
CA LYS A 515 24.56 6.71 14.52
C LYS A 515 25.61 6.49 15.64
N ASP A 516 26.29 7.54 16.07
CA ASP A 516 27.29 7.46 17.13
C ASP A 516 26.65 7.35 18.52
N ASP A 517 25.48 7.97 18.73
CA ASP A 517 24.68 7.84 19.95
C ASP A 517 23.88 6.53 19.98
N LEU A 518 23.63 5.95 18.81
CA LEU A 518 22.89 4.69 18.60
C LEU A 518 23.81 3.48 18.34
N LYS A 519 25.11 3.58 18.60
CA LYS A 519 26.11 2.51 18.26
C LYS A 519 25.74 1.14 18.79
N ASP A 520 25.17 1.08 19.97
CA ASP A 520 24.78 -0.18 20.60
C ASP A 520 23.41 -0.68 20.14
N TYR A 521 22.69 0.10 19.32
CA TYR A 521 21.34 -0.17 18.80
C TYR A 521 21.18 0.32 17.37
N PRO A 522 21.82 -0.34 16.41
CA PRO A 522 21.64 0.00 15.01
C PRO A 522 20.17 -0.21 14.64
N ILE A 523 19.52 0.90 14.35
CA ILE A 523 18.18 0.92 13.76
C ILE A 523 18.36 0.97 12.26
N GLU A 524 17.76 0.02 11.58
CA GLU A 524 17.72 -0.07 10.14
C GLU A 524 16.27 0.01 9.71
N PHE A 525 16.02 0.82 8.72
CA PHE A 525 14.73 0.88 8.06
C PHE A 525 14.92 0.33 6.64
N ASP A 526 14.15 -0.67 6.30
CA ASP A 526 14.23 -1.34 5.02
C ASP A 526 12.86 -1.29 4.35
N ALA A 527 12.83 -0.88 3.09
CA ALA A 527 11.65 -0.91 2.25
C ALA A 527 11.85 -2.01 1.19
N SER A 528 11.07 -3.05 1.26
CA SER A 528 11.12 -4.19 0.35
C SER A 528 9.73 -4.61 -0.09
N PHE A 529 9.65 -5.62 -0.95
CA PHE A 529 8.39 -6.27 -1.27
C PHE A 529 8.18 -7.51 -0.41
N ALA A 530 6.94 -7.74 0.01
CA ALA A 530 6.55 -8.98 0.66
C ALA A 530 5.37 -9.62 -0.07
N ILE A 531 5.36 -10.95 -0.09
CA ILE A 531 4.19 -11.72 -0.53
C ILE A 531 3.24 -11.82 0.67
N ARG A 532 2.05 -11.23 0.55
CA ARG A 532 1.03 -11.24 1.61
C ARG A 532 -0.26 -11.92 1.18
N ASN A 533 -0.85 -12.67 2.08
CA ASN A 533 -2.15 -13.34 1.90
C ASN A 533 -2.25 -14.23 0.64
N PHE A 534 -1.10 -14.66 0.10
CA PHE A 534 -1.09 -15.48 -1.11
C PHE A 534 -1.77 -16.82 -0.89
N ALA A 535 -1.44 -17.53 0.20
CA ALA A 535 -1.97 -18.84 0.48
C ALA A 535 -3.50 -18.85 0.60
N ASP A 536 -4.07 -17.92 1.36
CA ASP A 536 -5.51 -17.84 1.58
C ASP A 536 -6.24 -17.58 0.26
N ARG A 537 -5.82 -16.56 -0.49
CA ARG A 537 -6.41 -16.23 -1.80
C ARG A 537 -6.18 -17.33 -2.85
N PHE A 538 -5.01 -17.97 -2.85
CA PHE A 538 -4.72 -19.07 -3.77
C PHE A 538 -5.62 -20.26 -3.51
N PHE A 539 -5.86 -20.61 -2.24
CA PHE A 539 -6.78 -21.68 -1.88
C PHE A 539 -8.26 -21.32 -2.02
N ASP A 540 -8.61 -20.08 -2.34
CA ASP A 540 -9.95 -19.76 -2.83
C ASP A 540 -10.19 -20.35 -4.21
N PHE A 541 -9.18 -20.40 -5.08
CA PHE A 541 -9.25 -20.98 -6.42
C PHE A 541 -9.03 -22.49 -6.42
N ILE A 542 -8.09 -23.01 -5.63
CA ILE A 542 -7.59 -24.37 -5.70
C ILE A 542 -8.19 -25.27 -4.62
N SER A 543 -8.68 -26.43 -5.03
CA SER A 543 -9.19 -27.46 -4.13
C SER A 543 -8.05 -28.30 -3.53
N GLN A 544 -7.87 -28.23 -2.23
CA GLN A 544 -6.91 -29.05 -1.51
C GLN A 544 -7.28 -30.54 -1.45
N GLN A 545 -8.43 -30.92 -1.98
CA GLN A 545 -8.85 -32.33 -2.12
C GLN A 545 -8.45 -32.93 -3.48
N ALA A 546 -8.17 -32.07 -4.46
CA ALA A 546 -7.73 -32.50 -5.78
C ALA A 546 -6.29 -33.02 -5.75
N SER A 547 -6.01 -34.04 -6.54
CA SER A 547 -4.66 -34.60 -6.68
C SER A 547 -3.73 -33.60 -7.39
N GLY A 548 -2.61 -33.29 -6.78
CA GLY A 548 -1.61 -32.34 -7.30
C GLY A 548 -0.68 -31.90 -6.17
N SER A 549 0.30 -31.05 -6.47
CA SER A 549 1.32 -30.57 -5.52
C SER A 549 0.72 -29.88 -4.28
N TYR A 550 -0.46 -29.29 -4.41
CA TYR A 550 -1.16 -28.55 -3.33
C TYR A 550 -2.25 -29.37 -2.63
N CYS A 551 -2.30 -30.68 -2.84
CA CYS A 551 -3.26 -31.56 -2.17
C CYS A 551 -2.94 -31.73 -0.69
N GLY A 552 -3.99 -31.70 0.15
CA GLY A 552 -3.85 -31.78 1.62
C GLY A 552 -3.73 -30.40 2.27
N LYS A 553 -4.52 -30.20 3.35
CA LYS A 553 -4.58 -28.88 4.02
C LYS A 553 -3.23 -28.43 4.57
N GLU A 554 -2.53 -29.31 5.26
CA GLU A 554 -1.21 -29.01 5.85
C GLU A 554 -0.10 -29.04 4.80
N GLN A 555 -0.09 -30.08 3.95
CA GLN A 555 0.96 -30.27 2.94
C GLN A 555 0.90 -29.18 1.85
N GLY A 556 -0.29 -28.83 1.40
CA GLY A 556 -0.47 -27.76 0.42
C GLY A 556 -0.04 -26.39 0.97
N ALA A 557 -0.38 -26.09 2.24
CA ALA A 557 0.04 -24.87 2.88
C ALA A 557 1.57 -24.82 3.09
N LEU A 558 2.18 -25.95 3.47
CA LEU A 558 3.63 -26.08 3.60
C LEU A 558 4.33 -25.82 2.26
N ARG A 559 3.81 -26.41 1.17
CA ARG A 559 4.37 -26.20 -0.18
C ARG A 559 4.35 -24.73 -0.62
N ILE A 560 3.25 -24.02 -0.35
CA ILE A 560 3.19 -22.58 -0.63
C ILE A 560 4.20 -21.83 0.24
N LYS A 561 4.31 -22.17 1.53
CA LYS A 561 5.28 -21.56 2.44
C LYS A 561 6.71 -21.73 1.94
N GLU A 562 7.10 -22.92 1.53
CA GLU A 562 8.40 -23.20 0.92
C GLU A 562 8.65 -22.35 -0.34
N ASN A 563 7.65 -22.24 -1.21
CA ASN A 563 7.76 -21.42 -2.41
C ASN A 563 7.91 -19.92 -2.08
N VAL A 564 7.20 -19.41 -1.08
CA VAL A 564 7.30 -18.03 -0.61
C VAL A 564 8.67 -17.78 0.04
N GLU A 565 9.15 -18.68 0.88
CA GLU A 565 10.47 -18.58 1.54
C GLU A 565 11.64 -18.62 0.54
N SER A 566 11.43 -19.18 -0.65
CA SER A 566 12.43 -19.17 -1.72
C SER A 566 12.62 -17.81 -2.40
N VAL A 567 11.69 -16.87 -2.19
CA VAL A 567 11.70 -15.54 -2.82
C VAL A 567 12.72 -14.65 -2.10
N LYS A 568 13.58 -14.01 -2.88
CA LYS A 568 14.51 -12.98 -2.41
C LYS A 568 13.87 -11.62 -2.59
N GLU A 569 13.56 -10.98 -1.48
CA GLU A 569 12.80 -9.72 -1.43
C GLU A 569 13.51 -8.54 -2.13
N ASP A 570 14.83 -8.62 -2.32
CA ASP A 570 15.69 -7.65 -2.99
C ASP A 570 15.75 -7.80 -4.53
N LYS A 571 15.14 -8.86 -5.09
CA LYS A 571 15.26 -9.21 -6.52
C LYS A 571 13.91 -9.33 -7.20
N ILE A 572 13.64 -8.47 -8.15
CA ILE A 572 12.41 -8.48 -8.96
C ILE A 572 12.21 -9.82 -9.66
N GLU A 573 13.30 -10.38 -10.23
CA GLU A 573 13.26 -11.66 -10.94
C GLU A 573 12.80 -12.82 -10.04
N SER A 574 13.02 -12.72 -8.73
CA SER A 574 12.60 -13.73 -7.76
C SER A 574 11.08 -13.84 -7.64
N PHE A 575 10.36 -12.72 -7.72
CA PHE A 575 8.90 -12.70 -7.71
C PHE A 575 8.32 -13.26 -9.02
N VAL A 576 8.93 -12.91 -10.15
CA VAL A 576 8.54 -13.48 -11.46
C VAL A 576 8.76 -14.99 -11.47
N HIS A 577 9.88 -15.44 -10.92
CA HIS A 577 10.21 -16.86 -10.79
C HIS A 577 9.23 -17.60 -9.87
N PHE A 578 8.81 -16.98 -8.78
CA PHE A 578 7.77 -17.52 -7.89
C PHE A 578 6.48 -17.85 -8.63
N ALA A 579 5.97 -16.93 -9.47
CA ALA A 579 4.77 -17.20 -10.27
C ALA A 579 4.98 -18.39 -11.23
N CYS A 580 6.19 -18.52 -11.80
CA CYS A 580 6.53 -19.65 -12.65
C CYS A 580 6.59 -20.97 -11.85
N ILE A 581 7.16 -20.97 -10.64
CA ILE A 581 7.19 -22.15 -9.75
C ILE A 581 5.76 -22.59 -9.40
N VAL A 582 4.90 -21.65 -8.99
CA VAL A 582 3.50 -21.95 -8.66
C VAL A 582 2.78 -22.59 -9.84
N ASN A 583 2.99 -22.06 -11.05
CA ASN A 583 2.38 -22.61 -12.26
C ASN A 583 2.96 -24.01 -12.64
N ASP A 584 4.26 -24.24 -12.44
CA ASP A 584 4.86 -25.56 -12.65
C ASP A 584 4.34 -26.58 -11.63
N ASP A 585 4.19 -26.17 -10.36
CA ASP A 585 3.59 -26.99 -9.30
C ASP A 585 2.11 -27.32 -9.54
N LEU A 586 1.35 -26.44 -10.25
CA LEU A 586 -0.02 -26.72 -10.68
C LEU A 586 -0.08 -27.70 -11.83
N SER A 587 0.87 -27.64 -12.75
CA SER A 587 0.93 -28.49 -13.93
C SER A 587 1.56 -29.86 -13.67
N LYS A 588 2.30 -30.02 -12.56
CA LYS A 588 3.02 -31.25 -12.20
C LYS A 588 2.81 -31.58 -10.73
N ASP A 589 2.57 -32.84 -10.42
CA ASP A 589 2.49 -33.29 -9.01
C ASP A 589 3.90 -33.54 -8.47
N LYS A 590 4.44 -32.56 -7.72
CA LYS A 590 5.78 -32.61 -7.14
C LYS A 590 5.89 -33.52 -5.91
N ARG A 591 4.79 -34.11 -5.45
CA ARG A 591 4.79 -35.05 -4.32
C ARG A 591 5.25 -36.44 -4.75
N ASP A 592 5.12 -36.76 -6.02
CA ASP A 592 5.62 -37.99 -6.59
C ASP A 592 6.99 -37.79 -7.26
N ASN A 593 7.83 -38.82 -7.22
CA ASN A 593 9.17 -38.79 -7.83
C ASN A 593 9.13 -38.72 -9.36
N GLN A 594 7.98 -38.91 -9.98
CA GLN A 594 7.77 -38.93 -11.44
C GLN A 594 7.30 -37.57 -11.98
N ASN A 595 6.95 -36.65 -11.11
CA ASN A 595 6.37 -35.34 -11.49
C ASN A 595 5.20 -35.49 -12.46
N SER A 596 4.22 -36.33 -12.12
CA SER A 596 3.08 -36.64 -12.97
C SER A 596 2.36 -35.38 -13.43
N ILE A 597 2.11 -35.26 -14.73
CA ILE A 597 1.38 -34.13 -15.32
C ILE A 597 -0.04 -34.08 -14.77
N ARG A 598 -0.51 -32.93 -14.41
CA ARG A 598 -1.86 -32.66 -13.92
C ARG A 598 -2.53 -31.55 -14.72
N GLN A 599 -3.80 -31.73 -15.00
CA GLN A 599 -4.60 -30.67 -15.58
C GLN A 599 -5.02 -29.69 -14.50
N ILE A 600 -4.77 -28.40 -14.73
CA ILE A 600 -5.08 -27.33 -13.77
C ILE A 600 -6.58 -27.24 -13.51
N ASP A 601 -7.39 -27.39 -14.56
CA ASP A 601 -8.85 -27.35 -14.49
C ASP A 601 -9.43 -28.37 -13.50
N SER A 602 -8.80 -29.54 -13.37
CA SER A 602 -9.23 -30.59 -12.42
C SER A 602 -8.93 -30.22 -10.95
N GLN A 603 -8.12 -29.22 -10.70
CA GLN A 603 -7.73 -28.75 -9.37
C GLN A 603 -8.52 -27.52 -8.93
N LEU A 604 -9.27 -26.87 -9.85
CA LEU A 604 -10.08 -25.69 -9.55
C LEU A 604 -11.28 -26.03 -8.66
N LYS A 605 -11.63 -25.14 -7.77
CA LYS A 605 -12.90 -25.16 -7.04
C LYS A 605 -14.04 -24.77 -7.98
N LYS A 606 -15.24 -25.28 -7.70
CA LYS A 606 -16.45 -24.95 -8.45
C LYS A 606 -16.71 -23.44 -8.44
N GLY A 607 -16.94 -22.88 -9.60
CA GLY A 607 -17.23 -21.45 -9.79
C GLY A 607 -16.02 -20.59 -10.15
N HIS A 608 -14.82 -21.15 -10.16
CA HIS A 608 -13.60 -20.46 -10.60
C HIS A 608 -13.10 -20.98 -11.94
N SER A 609 -12.48 -20.08 -12.70
CA SER A 609 -11.90 -20.37 -14.01
C SER A 609 -10.36 -20.36 -13.97
N LYS A 610 -9.75 -21.03 -14.94
CA LYS A 610 -8.30 -20.98 -15.13
C LYS A 610 -7.80 -19.57 -15.46
N GLN A 611 -8.64 -18.76 -16.10
CA GLN A 611 -8.35 -17.35 -16.38
C GLN A 611 -8.18 -16.56 -15.08
N GLU A 612 -9.13 -16.64 -14.16
CA GLU A 612 -9.07 -15.96 -12.86
C GLU A 612 -7.84 -16.39 -12.05
N LEU A 613 -7.51 -17.68 -12.07
CA LEU A 613 -6.32 -18.19 -11.40
C LEU A 613 -5.03 -17.61 -12.02
N TYR A 614 -4.93 -17.59 -13.36
CA TYR A 614 -3.76 -17.04 -14.04
C TYR A 614 -3.65 -15.52 -13.82
N ASP A 615 -4.76 -14.80 -13.86
CA ASP A 615 -4.82 -13.38 -13.59
C ASP A 615 -4.39 -13.07 -12.14
N PHE A 616 -4.75 -13.92 -11.19
CA PHE A 616 -4.28 -13.83 -9.82
C PHE A 616 -2.78 -14.10 -9.70
N ILE A 617 -2.27 -15.21 -10.28
CA ILE A 617 -0.85 -15.60 -10.16
C ILE A 617 0.06 -14.56 -10.84
N TYR A 618 -0.28 -14.10 -12.04
CA TYR A 618 0.57 -13.22 -12.84
C TYR A 618 0.24 -11.73 -12.69
N GLY A 619 -0.89 -11.38 -12.08
CA GLY A 619 -1.27 -10.00 -11.76
C GLY A 619 -0.51 -9.39 -10.58
N MET A 620 0.21 -10.21 -9.79
CA MET A 620 1.11 -9.76 -8.70
C MET A 620 0.45 -8.88 -7.63
N ASP A 621 -0.87 -8.99 -7.42
CA ASP A 621 -1.56 -8.18 -6.40
C ASP A 621 -1.22 -8.58 -4.97
N TYR A 622 -0.71 -9.76 -4.78
CA TYR A 622 -0.21 -10.26 -3.50
C TYR A 622 1.20 -9.78 -3.17
N VAL A 623 1.90 -9.14 -4.13
CA VAL A 623 3.20 -8.51 -3.91
C VAL A 623 2.97 -7.05 -3.53
N MET A 624 3.16 -6.77 -2.25
CA MET A 624 2.90 -5.44 -1.66
C MET A 624 4.19 -4.83 -1.13
N PRO A 625 4.35 -3.49 -1.20
CA PRO A 625 5.44 -2.83 -0.51
C PRO A 625 5.31 -3.07 0.99
N PHE A 626 6.42 -3.40 1.60
CA PHE A 626 6.53 -3.71 3.01
C PHE A 626 7.65 -2.89 3.63
N PHE A 627 7.34 -2.27 4.76
CA PHE A 627 8.32 -1.52 5.54
C PHE A 627 8.72 -2.34 6.74
N GLN A 628 10.00 -2.50 6.91
CA GLN A 628 10.55 -3.19 8.05
C GLN A 628 11.51 -2.27 8.79
N LEU A 629 11.12 -1.91 10.02
CA LEU A 629 12.03 -1.34 10.97
C LEU A 629 12.74 -2.50 11.68
N LYS A 630 14.05 -2.54 11.57
CA LYS A 630 14.90 -3.53 12.22
C LYS A 630 15.69 -2.87 13.34
N MET A 631 15.84 -3.54 14.46
CA MET A 631 16.74 -3.15 15.52
C MET A 631 17.73 -4.31 15.78
N ASN A 632 19.02 -4.04 15.71
CA ASN A 632 20.06 -5.08 15.77
C ASN A 632 19.87 -6.19 14.71
N GLY A 633 19.42 -5.84 13.51
CA GLY A 633 19.12 -6.78 12.43
C GLY A 633 17.86 -7.63 12.64
N LYS A 634 17.15 -7.47 13.77
CA LYS A 634 15.90 -8.18 14.07
C LYS A 634 14.68 -7.35 13.60
N PRO A 635 13.73 -7.96 12.89
CA PRO A 635 12.48 -7.29 12.54
C PRO A 635 11.62 -7.02 13.77
N LEU A 636 10.73 -6.04 13.69
CA LEU A 636 9.80 -5.67 14.77
C LEU A 636 9.04 -6.84 15.37
N SER A 637 8.58 -7.76 14.53
CA SER A 637 7.84 -8.96 14.97
C SER A 637 8.63 -9.88 15.89
N SER A 638 9.96 -9.85 15.81
CA SER A 638 10.85 -10.66 16.65
C SER A 638 11.43 -9.92 17.85
N LEU A 639 11.11 -8.64 18.03
CA LEU A 639 11.50 -7.85 19.19
C LEU A 639 10.61 -8.19 20.39
N SER A 640 11.22 -8.23 21.58
CA SER A 640 10.45 -8.31 22.83
C SER A 640 9.57 -7.07 23.03
N PRO A 641 8.49 -7.14 23.82
CA PRO A 641 7.65 -5.97 24.12
C PRO A 641 8.46 -4.78 24.68
N GLY A 642 9.49 -5.04 25.50
CA GLY A 642 10.39 -4.01 26.01
C GLY A 642 11.24 -3.36 24.91
N GLU A 643 11.82 -4.14 24.00
CA GLU A 643 12.59 -3.61 22.85
C GLU A 643 11.69 -2.77 21.92
N ARG A 644 10.44 -3.20 21.65
CA ARG A 644 9.47 -2.43 20.88
C ARG A 644 9.12 -1.10 21.57
N GLY A 645 8.90 -1.13 22.89
CA GLY A 645 8.61 0.06 23.70
C GLY A 645 9.77 1.06 23.69
N ALA A 646 11.01 0.57 23.85
CA ALA A 646 12.21 1.40 23.79
C ALA A 646 12.36 2.06 22.41
N LEU A 647 12.10 1.33 21.33
CA LEU A 647 12.16 1.84 19.97
C LEU A 647 11.11 2.93 19.71
N LEU A 648 9.86 2.70 20.11
CA LEU A 648 8.81 3.72 20.00
C LEU A 648 9.15 4.97 20.80
N LEU A 649 9.61 4.80 22.02
CA LEU A 649 9.98 5.93 22.85
C LEU A 649 11.14 6.73 22.24
N LEU A 650 12.12 6.05 21.65
CA LEU A 650 13.20 6.68 20.90
C LEU A 650 12.64 7.52 19.74
N LEU A 651 11.70 6.97 18.98
CA LEU A 651 11.07 7.68 17.86
C LEU A 651 10.33 8.94 18.38
N TYR A 652 9.56 8.83 19.46
CA TYR A 652 8.90 9.99 20.09
C TYR A 652 9.87 11.03 20.66
N LEU A 653 10.99 10.60 21.23
CA LEU A 653 11.97 11.50 21.81
C LEU A 653 12.74 12.31 20.76
N PHE A 654 13.03 11.70 19.61
CA PHE A 654 13.97 12.26 18.64
C PHE A 654 13.37 12.69 17.31
N ILE A 655 12.32 12.00 16.82
CA ILE A 655 11.75 12.26 15.49
C ILE A 655 10.75 13.43 15.53
N ASP A 656 10.17 13.73 16.67
CA ASP A 656 9.26 14.87 16.79
C ASP A 656 10.01 16.21 16.65
N MET A 657 9.85 16.86 15.49
CA MET A 657 10.51 18.12 15.12
C MET A 657 9.92 19.37 15.80
N ASP A 658 8.77 19.24 16.44
CA ASP A 658 8.03 20.40 16.93
C ASP A 658 8.62 21.00 18.23
N ASP A 659 9.57 20.32 18.88
CA ASP A 659 10.16 20.73 20.18
C ASP A 659 9.12 21.04 21.27
N LYS A 660 7.91 20.48 21.15
CA LYS A 660 6.84 20.64 22.15
C LYS A 660 7.25 19.99 23.47
N PRO A 661 6.76 20.48 24.60
CA PRO A 661 6.95 19.77 25.87
C PRO A 661 6.49 18.34 25.77
N LEU A 662 7.29 17.42 26.30
CA LEU A 662 7.00 15.99 26.34
C LEU A 662 6.65 15.57 27.75
N ILE A 663 5.48 14.98 27.92
CA ILE A 663 5.00 14.44 29.19
C ILE A 663 5.00 12.92 29.09
N ILE A 664 5.71 12.23 29.99
CA ILE A 664 5.85 10.76 29.97
C ILE A 664 5.49 10.21 31.34
N ASP A 665 4.57 9.25 31.39
CA ASP A 665 4.21 8.55 32.63
C ASP A 665 4.83 7.15 32.66
N GLN A 666 5.83 6.96 33.53
CA GLN A 666 6.53 5.69 33.83
C GLN A 666 7.10 4.96 32.58
N PRO A 667 8.04 5.58 31.86
CA PRO A 667 8.64 4.96 30.66
C PRO A 667 9.44 3.67 30.93
N GLU A 668 9.81 3.44 32.19
CA GLU A 668 10.59 2.29 32.62
C GLU A 668 9.76 1.01 32.84
N GLU A 669 8.42 1.07 32.85
CA GLU A 669 7.57 -0.01 33.38
C GLU A 669 7.75 -1.35 32.69
N ASN A 670 8.13 -1.36 31.41
CA ASN A 670 8.29 -2.56 30.59
C ASN A 670 9.75 -2.82 30.19
N LEU A 671 10.70 -2.11 30.82
CA LEU A 671 12.14 -2.24 30.52
C LEU A 671 12.85 -2.83 31.74
N ASP A 672 13.83 -3.70 31.50
CA ASP A 672 14.77 -4.12 32.53
C ASP A 672 15.73 -2.95 32.89
N ASN A 673 16.35 -3.04 34.06
CA ASN A 673 17.24 -1.98 34.53
C ASN A 673 18.46 -1.73 33.62
N GLU A 674 18.93 -2.74 32.92
CA GLU A 674 20.03 -2.59 31.97
C GLU A 674 19.58 -1.80 30.73
N SER A 675 18.42 -2.12 30.19
CA SER A 675 17.79 -1.39 29.11
C SER A 675 17.47 0.06 29.47
N VAL A 676 16.95 0.30 30.69
CA VAL A 676 16.72 1.67 31.18
C VAL A 676 18.03 2.47 31.22
N PHE A 677 19.11 1.89 31.77
CA PHE A 677 20.38 2.60 31.90
C PHE A 677 21.04 2.82 30.54
N LYS A 678 21.11 1.78 29.70
CA LYS A 678 21.80 1.86 28.41
C LYS A 678 21.07 2.73 27.39
N TYR A 679 19.73 2.63 27.34
CA TYR A 679 18.95 3.28 26.29
C TYR A 679 18.29 4.56 26.78
N LEU A 680 17.42 4.40 27.77
CA LEU A 680 16.49 5.45 28.13
C LEU A 680 17.20 6.65 28.72
N VAL A 681 18.24 6.42 29.53
CA VAL A 681 19.06 7.50 30.11
C VAL A 681 19.73 8.34 29.01
N HIS A 682 20.35 7.70 28.03
CA HIS A 682 21.00 8.43 26.93
C HIS A 682 19.99 9.22 26.09
N PHE A 683 18.86 8.61 25.79
CA PHE A 683 17.81 9.27 24.99
C PHE A 683 17.19 10.45 25.71
N ILE A 684 16.89 10.34 26.99
CA ILE A 684 16.35 11.44 27.79
C ILE A 684 17.36 12.57 27.95
N LYS A 685 18.64 12.24 28.20
CA LYS A 685 19.73 13.26 28.28
C LYS A 685 19.86 14.04 26.95
N ALA A 686 19.74 13.37 25.82
CA ALA A 686 19.81 14.02 24.53
C ALA A 686 18.51 14.83 24.22
N ALA A 687 17.34 14.29 24.55
CA ALA A 687 16.07 14.96 24.30
C ALA A 687 15.85 16.22 25.18
N LYS A 688 16.30 16.21 26.46
CA LYS A 688 16.18 17.38 27.32
C LYS A 688 16.98 18.61 26.83
N LYS A 689 18.00 18.37 25.96
CA LYS A 689 18.72 19.46 25.29
C LYS A 689 17.87 20.15 24.22
N LYS A 690 16.81 19.52 23.75
CA LYS A 690 15.93 20.01 22.66
C LYS A 690 14.58 20.53 23.15
N ARG A 691 13.99 19.93 24.18
CA ARG A 691 12.63 20.22 24.66
C ARG A 691 12.52 20.07 26.16
N GLN A 692 11.47 20.67 26.73
CA GLN A 692 11.06 20.40 28.10
C GLN A 692 10.51 19.00 28.23
N ILE A 693 10.93 18.27 29.30
CA ILE A 693 10.44 16.93 29.60
C ILE A 693 9.85 16.92 31.02
N ILE A 694 8.62 16.46 31.15
CA ILE A 694 7.96 16.20 32.43
C ILE A 694 7.74 14.69 32.53
N MET A 695 8.45 14.03 33.43
CA MET A 695 8.46 12.57 33.50
C MET A 695 8.09 12.07 34.89
N VAL A 696 7.12 11.16 34.97
CA VAL A 696 6.88 10.38 36.17
C VAL A 696 7.80 9.16 36.17
N THR A 697 8.48 8.92 37.26
CA THR A 697 9.34 7.74 37.35
C THR A 697 9.47 7.19 38.80
N HIS A 698 9.71 5.90 38.89
CA HIS A 698 10.15 5.20 40.10
C HIS A 698 11.63 4.74 40.02
N ASN A 699 12.26 4.97 38.88
CA ASN A 699 13.62 4.49 38.64
C ASN A 699 14.65 5.60 38.94
N PRO A 700 15.62 5.37 39.85
CA PRO A 700 16.64 6.33 40.18
C PRO A 700 17.52 6.70 38.96
N ASN A 701 17.71 5.78 38.00
CA ASN A 701 18.48 6.09 36.80
C ASN A 701 17.82 7.21 35.97
N LEU A 702 16.49 7.28 35.91
CA LEU A 702 15.78 8.29 35.17
C LEU A 702 15.70 9.64 35.89
N ALA A 703 15.62 9.62 37.22
CA ALA A 703 15.57 10.86 38.00
C ALA A 703 16.96 11.45 38.23
N VAL A 704 17.94 10.59 38.63
CA VAL A 704 19.25 11.02 39.09
C VAL A 704 20.30 10.95 37.98
N VAL A 705 20.44 9.79 37.31
CA VAL A 705 21.48 9.64 36.27
C VAL A 705 21.16 10.48 35.02
N CYS A 706 19.91 10.77 34.73
CA CYS A 706 19.53 11.73 33.67
C CYS A 706 19.78 13.19 34.09
N ASP A 707 20.25 13.44 35.30
CA ASP A 707 20.49 14.79 35.84
C ASP A 707 19.23 15.65 35.71
N ALA A 708 18.12 15.25 36.37
CA ALA A 708 16.91 16.06 36.36
C ALA A 708 17.13 17.46 36.88
N ASP A 709 16.60 18.44 36.18
CA ASP A 709 16.72 19.87 36.55
C ASP A 709 15.81 20.24 37.72
N GLN A 710 14.76 19.45 37.93
CA GLN A 710 13.81 19.57 39.02
C GLN A 710 13.26 18.23 39.42
N ILE A 711 13.18 17.98 40.70
CA ILE A 711 12.46 16.85 41.30
C ILE A 711 11.20 17.40 41.99
N ILE A 712 10.05 16.74 41.69
CA ILE A 712 8.77 17.03 42.35
C ILE A 712 8.35 15.78 43.09
N GLN A 713 8.35 15.79 44.43
CA GLN A 713 7.76 14.73 45.21
C GLN A 713 6.28 14.97 45.44
N MET A 714 5.44 14.03 45.01
CA MET A 714 4.00 14.04 45.29
C MET A 714 3.70 13.21 46.55
N LYS A 715 2.88 13.76 47.44
CA LYS A 715 2.39 13.10 48.67
C LYS A 715 0.85 13.21 48.73
N ILE A 716 0.20 12.20 49.29
CA ILE A 716 -1.22 12.23 49.57
C ILE A 716 -1.46 11.85 51.04
N ASP A 717 -2.20 12.68 51.77
CA ASP A 717 -2.65 12.37 53.10
C ASP A 717 -4.06 11.82 53.05
N LYS A 718 -4.16 10.50 53.10
CA LYS A 718 -5.45 9.77 53.00
C LYS A 718 -6.29 9.91 54.30
N LEU A 719 -5.65 10.27 55.40
CA LEU A 719 -6.34 10.41 56.72
C LEU A 719 -7.02 11.78 56.84
N HIS A 720 -6.48 12.80 56.20
CA HIS A 720 -6.97 14.19 56.27
C HIS A 720 -7.63 14.63 54.94
N GLY A 721 -8.51 13.79 54.40
CA GLY A 721 -9.33 14.15 53.25
C GLY A 721 -8.65 13.98 51.90
N ASN A 722 -7.70 13.05 51.74
CA ASN A 722 -6.92 12.83 50.53
C ASN A 722 -6.16 14.06 50.04
N GLU A 723 -5.69 14.90 50.99
CA GLU A 723 -4.95 16.11 50.63
C GLU A 723 -3.67 15.80 49.90
N VAL A 724 -3.54 16.33 48.70
CA VAL A 724 -2.34 16.19 47.88
C VAL A 724 -1.42 17.38 48.16
N THR A 725 -0.16 17.10 48.45
CA THR A 725 0.89 18.09 48.66
C THR A 725 2.10 17.75 47.85
N TYR A 726 2.97 18.71 47.61
CA TYR A 726 4.22 18.48 46.88
C TYR A 726 5.41 19.16 47.55
N GLU A 727 6.60 18.63 47.30
CA GLU A 727 7.88 19.25 47.57
C GLU A 727 8.72 19.26 46.29
N SER A 728 9.33 20.41 45.99
CA SER A 728 10.03 20.58 44.72
C SER A 728 11.38 21.26 44.95
N GLY A 729 12.39 20.88 44.16
CA GLY A 729 13.73 21.48 44.17
C GLY A 729 14.71 20.75 43.28
N ALA A 730 15.96 21.21 43.25
CA ALA A 730 17.04 20.57 42.50
C ALA A 730 17.57 19.29 43.21
N ILE A 731 18.23 18.42 42.47
CA ILE A 731 18.79 17.16 43.00
C ILE A 731 19.74 17.37 44.15
N GLU A 732 20.58 18.41 44.09
CA GLU A 732 21.57 18.77 45.08
C GLU A 732 20.99 19.43 46.33
N ASN A 733 19.74 19.84 46.34
CA ASN A 733 19.09 20.36 47.55
C ASN A 733 19.05 19.25 48.62
N PRO A 734 19.62 19.49 49.84
CA PRO A 734 19.74 18.44 50.85
C PRO A 734 18.41 17.78 51.23
N LYS A 735 17.31 18.55 51.24
CA LYS A 735 15.97 18.04 51.53
C LYS A 735 15.48 17.12 50.40
N ILE A 736 15.65 17.57 49.17
CA ILE A 736 15.24 16.81 47.98
C ILE A 736 16.11 15.56 47.82
N ASN A 737 17.43 15.66 48.02
CA ASN A 737 18.35 14.53 47.96
C ASN A 737 17.93 13.44 48.96
N LYS A 738 17.58 13.81 50.20
CA LYS A 738 17.06 12.85 51.18
C LYS A 738 15.76 12.20 50.68
N ILE A 739 14.85 12.96 50.11
CA ILE A 739 13.58 12.47 49.56
C ILE A 739 13.83 11.46 48.43
N ILE A 740 14.78 11.76 47.54
CA ILE A 740 15.17 10.84 46.44
C ILE A 740 15.62 9.50 47.01
N VAL A 741 16.54 9.49 47.99
CA VAL A 741 17.04 8.29 48.62
C VAL A 741 15.93 7.53 49.35
N ASP A 742 15.06 8.23 50.07
CA ASP A 742 13.96 7.60 50.79
C ASP A 742 12.90 6.95 49.87
N ILE A 743 12.63 7.54 48.71
CA ILE A 743 11.58 7.08 47.81
C ILE A 743 12.08 6.11 46.73
N LEU A 744 13.18 6.49 46.04
CA LEU A 744 13.66 5.70 44.89
C LEU A 744 14.62 4.59 45.32
N GLU A 745 15.39 4.79 46.42
CA GLU A 745 16.33 3.78 46.88
C GLU A 745 15.81 2.94 48.05
N GLY A 746 14.65 3.28 48.61
CA GLY A 746 13.98 2.53 49.68
C GLY A 746 14.62 2.81 51.05
N THR A 747 15.00 4.07 51.33
CA THR A 747 15.67 4.60 52.50
C THR A 747 17.21 4.45 52.50
N TYR A 748 17.88 5.38 53.17
CA TYR A 748 19.34 5.38 53.28
C TYR A 748 19.91 4.06 53.87
N PRO A 749 19.32 3.47 54.93
CA PRO A 749 19.80 2.19 55.47
C PRO A 749 19.71 1.04 54.46
N ALA A 750 18.64 1.01 53.61
CA ALA A 750 18.49 -0.02 52.57
C ALA A 750 19.50 0.18 51.45
N PHE A 751 19.68 1.42 51.00
CA PHE A 751 20.71 1.80 50.02
C PHE A 751 22.10 1.41 50.48
N HIS A 752 22.50 1.85 51.70
CA HIS A 752 23.80 1.53 52.27
C HIS A 752 24.03 0.02 52.46
N ASN A 753 23.01 -0.72 52.91
CA ASN A 753 23.06 -2.19 53.03
C ASN A 753 23.28 -2.89 51.69
N ARG A 754 22.65 -2.42 50.62
CA ARG A 754 22.94 -2.90 49.28
C ARG A 754 24.34 -2.57 48.82
N ASP A 755 24.76 -1.27 48.98
CA ASP A 755 26.10 -0.80 48.59
C ASP A 755 27.21 -1.61 49.29
N CYS A 756 27.01 -1.92 50.56
CA CYS A 756 27.94 -2.76 51.33
C CYS A 756 27.98 -4.21 50.87
N LYS A 757 26.90 -4.71 50.25
CA LYS A 757 26.82 -6.12 49.76
C LYS A 757 27.28 -6.27 48.32
N TYR A 758 27.31 -5.24 47.54
CA TYR A 758 27.86 -5.23 46.20
C TYR A 758 29.40 -5.15 46.31
N PHE A 759 30.05 -6.30 46.30
CA PHE A 759 31.46 -6.47 46.58
C PHE A 759 32.39 -5.89 45.56
N ASP A 760 33.46 -5.39 46.12
CA ASP A 760 34.76 -5.17 45.53
C ASP A 760 34.79 -4.29 44.29
N LYS A 761 34.78 -2.99 44.59
CA LYS A 761 35.06 -1.91 43.61
C LYS A 761 36.35 -2.16 42.80
N SER A 762 37.22 -3.13 43.22
CA SER A 762 38.43 -3.49 42.54
C SER A 762 38.22 -4.58 41.46
N LEU A 763 37.12 -5.37 41.54
CA LEU A 763 36.77 -6.41 40.55
C LEU A 763 35.78 -5.92 39.46
N ILE A 764 35.02 -4.85 39.72
CA ILE A 764 34.24 -4.20 38.70
C ILE A 764 35.19 -3.26 37.93
N LYS A 765 35.91 -3.82 36.96
CA LYS A 765 36.44 -2.99 35.87
C LYS A 765 35.21 -2.43 35.16
N TYR A 766 34.80 -1.22 35.56
CA TYR A 766 33.92 -0.42 34.73
C TYR A 766 34.59 -0.33 33.37
N ASP A 767 34.01 -0.92 32.40
CA ASP A 767 34.41 -0.76 31.00
C ASP A 767 34.13 0.69 30.63
N THR A 768 35.05 1.57 30.98
CA THR A 768 34.99 3.02 30.68
C THR A 768 35.15 3.30 29.18
N LYS A 769 34.91 2.28 28.34
CA LYS A 769 34.84 2.42 26.87
C LYS A 769 33.45 2.77 26.32
N ALA A 770 32.44 2.90 27.19
CA ALA A 770 31.11 3.31 26.81
C ALA A 770 30.77 4.72 27.33
N SER A 771 31.54 5.69 26.91
CA SER A 771 31.19 7.11 27.01
C SER A 771 31.75 7.87 25.82
#